data_2ce03f91e6d924c571b55223e303e456
#
_entry.id   2ce03f91e6d924c571b55223e303e456
#
_cell.length_a   1.000
_cell.length_b   1.000
_cell.length_c   1.000
_cell.angle_alpha   90.00
_cell.angle_beta   90.00
_cell.angle_gamma   90.00
#
_symmetry.space_group_name_H-M   'P 1'
#
loop_
_entity.id
_entity.type
_entity.pdbx_description
1 polymer ?
#
loop_
_entity_poly.entity_id
_entity_poly.type
_entity_poly.pdbx_seq_one_letter_code
_entity_poly.pdbx_strand_id
1 'polypeptide(L)'
;MLKQKHYAHERRAKDRNKKQMKERLHIQLIIEEFLSQEKLQQAQQSQNFPDLYNQVIQHLEQQKVSFSLKKSFYQHFRKHIIQYNRTNDADLPLPTQHLASIQRASLLFNESWLENSKYLTYLKERLWRYWHTVEYFSDDEIVGNLLISAILYGGLSHHSSLNALLEHLKSDEAIYHLQTLQLPLLFLEPQSPQYGDLYDPKQTLRKSRNFVPDRLTQLWITRFKTQLIDIQHDCYTYIRYVFNALELSFNQKKFNQLLQTSSHSFMQLDKVKLSPALAQCLTEEIESCGLSPSAFKRYLSPQLILDHSDQTEEPQPQNINNRVKEEKLHTEDPLEALTALHKQILTFFKNRHKTTSDLCNLLHSQHAYLPENAKRLGLWLFSLFHPTTEDIKQITELYQLDQNKYLRYINQQQKIRHSSIYSYYTKLAESWLLHSTDFIEECNLNDHLEVIYKRMLNGVGKSKSQKFDLLKRFHHFQRVIFDADVFPMQNERFHLSSPKAEIISAKIFQQILARLEYYKSPSYTAHDLEMLSIVYTIAFRTGMRINEILGMRIKDVEGIQATSIWIRPYRAKHQQHLLKTDSAERNLNVQILLTQEEHLKFQHYCQVRRRAYRPSQYLFTMWNSTERLKPNMVTIPFQRILGTLLPEHRYTFHSLRHTAANNLALILNMDYTFVATFTDYSNDHYNLIRSHLLRSKAPQDNWYLIAHLLGHIQPNETFRSYIHLSYVMAGFQLRQFDLMLSTQIIQKICPTLITPLKHAQEIHLSSFDTQMLQATHVIPLGIDKQSSMPINKKEIQQKPTDDCIYGTARSEYPSALIIKILKALDQSYTPELLSQKYDFPIKTLMLWQQNILKLKQLKNRKNRPRFIIDADKSQRILPHIETKEEKIVLEYFFKRLNKLKSDDANILNALHIFEMKANISHAGLIFNSADIRLANRFLTGIYSLFPEKYWQIAISSEISEEKLMERLQFKFLSCSMNSSLNNSFKFELVSQNNGKALTVLRYCMLVLLILCTPSQPRS
;
A
#
# COMPACT_ATOMS: atom_id res chain seq x y z
N MET A 1 -33.77 31.90 -20.54
CA MET A 1 -32.34 31.76 -20.20
C MET A 1 -31.83 30.30 -20.30
N LEU A 2 -32.47 29.29 -19.67
CA LEU A 2 -31.98 27.88 -19.76
C LEU A 2 -31.99 27.30 -21.18
N LYS A 3 -33.01 27.55 -21.98
CA LYS A 3 -33.07 27.12 -23.39
C LYS A 3 -32.00 27.74 -24.28
N GLN A 4 -31.63 28.98 -24.07
CA GLN A 4 -30.55 29.66 -24.81
C GLN A 4 -29.16 29.11 -24.44
N LYS A 5 -28.94 28.75 -23.14
CA LYS A 5 -27.70 28.06 -22.73
C LYS A 5 -27.54 26.67 -23.32
N HIS A 6 -28.67 25.93 -23.46
CA HIS A 6 -28.66 24.62 -24.10
C HIS A 6 -28.30 24.69 -25.56
N TYR A 7 -28.87 25.63 -26.31
CA TYR A 7 -28.58 25.87 -27.73
C TYR A 7 -27.11 26.27 -27.97
N ALA A 8 -26.57 27.12 -27.10
CA ALA A 8 -25.18 27.52 -27.18
C ALA A 8 -24.22 26.35 -26.89
N HIS A 9 -24.62 25.43 -25.99
CA HIS A 9 -23.83 24.23 -25.67
C HIS A 9 -23.83 23.22 -26.84
N GLU A 10 -24.99 23.01 -27.48
CA GLU A 10 -25.08 22.12 -28.65
C GLU A 10 -24.32 22.69 -29.85
N ARG A 11 -24.38 23.99 -30.10
CA ARG A 11 -23.61 24.64 -31.17
C ARG A 11 -22.11 24.48 -30.94
N ARG A 12 -21.62 24.69 -29.71
CA ARG A 12 -20.21 24.48 -29.35
C ARG A 12 -19.79 23.00 -29.45
N ALA A 13 -20.70 22.06 -29.22
CA ALA A 13 -20.45 20.66 -29.41
C ALA A 13 -20.34 20.28 -30.89
N LYS A 14 -21.24 20.80 -31.74
CA LYS A 14 -21.18 20.63 -33.21
C LYS A 14 -19.90 21.24 -33.79
N ASP A 15 -19.51 22.42 -33.39
CA ASP A 15 -18.29 23.10 -33.84
C ASP A 15 -17.02 22.32 -33.42
N ARG A 16 -16.99 21.78 -32.21
CA ARG A 16 -15.91 20.89 -31.75
C ARG A 16 -15.82 19.62 -32.58
N ASN A 17 -16.94 18.97 -32.86
CA ASN A 17 -16.99 17.76 -33.67
C ASN A 17 -16.52 18.03 -35.12
N LYS A 18 -16.94 19.13 -35.68
CA LYS A 18 -16.51 19.56 -37.04
C LYS A 18 -15.00 19.86 -37.07
N LYS A 19 -14.46 20.48 -36.06
CA LYS A 19 -13.04 20.73 -35.89
C LYS A 19 -12.25 19.42 -35.77
N GLN A 20 -12.71 18.51 -34.92
CA GLN A 20 -12.08 17.20 -34.74
C GLN A 20 -12.11 16.35 -36.01
N MET A 21 -13.17 16.46 -36.81
CA MET A 21 -13.26 15.75 -38.06
C MET A 21 -12.26 16.30 -39.10
N LYS A 22 -12.09 17.61 -39.19
CA LYS A 22 -11.06 18.25 -40.01
C LYS A 22 -9.64 17.85 -39.57
N GLU A 23 -9.39 17.83 -38.27
CA GLU A 23 -8.10 17.40 -37.71
C GLU A 23 -7.79 15.94 -38.03
N ARG A 24 -8.78 15.04 -37.94
CA ARG A 24 -8.61 13.64 -38.33
C ARG A 24 -8.29 13.45 -39.79
N LEU A 25 -8.98 14.16 -40.68
CA LEU A 25 -8.72 14.11 -42.11
C LEU A 25 -7.30 14.58 -42.45
N HIS A 26 -6.85 15.66 -41.83
CA HIS A 26 -5.50 16.19 -42.01
C HIS A 26 -4.42 15.20 -41.54
N ILE A 27 -4.64 14.55 -40.39
CA ILE A 27 -3.77 13.48 -39.87
C ILE A 27 -3.71 12.31 -40.85
N GLN A 28 -4.84 11.92 -41.39
CA GLN A 28 -4.91 10.80 -42.35
C GLN A 28 -4.15 11.09 -43.61
N LEU A 29 -4.24 12.31 -44.16
CA LEU A 29 -3.48 12.74 -45.33
C LEU A 29 -1.95 12.72 -45.08
N ILE A 30 -1.49 13.17 -43.93
CA ILE A 30 -0.06 13.12 -43.58
C ILE A 30 0.40 11.65 -43.45
N ILE A 31 -0.42 10.77 -42.84
CA ILE A 31 -0.09 9.34 -42.73
C ILE A 31 -0.01 8.70 -44.11
N GLU A 32 -0.95 8.98 -45.01
CA GLU A 32 -0.94 8.47 -46.39
C GLU A 32 0.26 8.96 -47.18
N GLU A 33 0.66 10.24 -47.02
CA GLU A 33 1.80 10.82 -47.73
C GLU A 33 3.15 10.26 -47.24
N PHE A 34 3.36 10.16 -45.93
CA PHE A 34 4.66 9.82 -45.37
C PHE A 34 4.81 8.36 -44.95
N LEU A 35 3.71 7.64 -44.70
CA LEU A 35 3.67 6.28 -44.12
C LEU A 35 2.94 5.29 -45.02
N SER A 36 3.05 5.47 -46.33
CA SER A 36 2.53 4.48 -47.30
C SER A 36 3.20 3.12 -47.04
N GLN A 37 2.52 2.03 -47.41
CA GLN A 37 3.08 0.68 -47.24
C GLN A 37 4.43 0.52 -47.93
N GLU A 38 4.61 1.11 -49.10
CA GLU A 38 5.86 1.07 -49.88
C GLU A 38 7.02 1.76 -49.13
N LYS A 39 6.77 2.97 -48.57
CA LYS A 39 7.80 3.68 -47.77
C LYS A 39 8.17 2.97 -46.48
N LEU A 40 7.21 2.34 -45.81
CA LEU A 40 7.46 1.55 -44.62
C LEU A 40 8.26 0.26 -44.96
N GLN A 41 7.98 -0.35 -46.08
CA GLN A 41 8.71 -1.51 -46.56
C GLN A 41 10.16 -1.17 -46.95
N GLN A 42 10.36 -0.03 -47.63
CA GLN A 42 11.69 0.50 -47.90
C GLN A 42 12.46 0.83 -46.62
N ALA A 43 11.82 1.49 -45.64
CA ALA A 43 12.44 1.79 -44.35
C ALA A 43 12.78 0.55 -43.55
N GLN A 44 12.02 -0.52 -43.70
CA GLN A 44 12.31 -1.82 -43.07
C GLN A 44 13.52 -2.49 -43.75
N GLN A 45 13.59 -2.47 -45.06
CA GLN A 45 14.69 -3.08 -45.83
C GLN A 45 16.03 -2.31 -45.66
N SER A 46 15.96 -0.98 -45.68
CA SER A 46 17.15 -0.12 -45.52
C SER A 46 17.55 0.12 -44.06
N GLN A 47 16.82 -0.41 -43.07
CA GLN A 47 17.00 -0.13 -41.64
C GLN A 47 16.97 1.38 -41.27
N ASN A 48 16.37 2.22 -42.08
CA ASN A 48 16.42 3.67 -42.00
C ASN A 48 15.10 4.31 -41.48
N PHE A 49 14.38 3.60 -40.66
CA PHE A 49 13.14 4.08 -40.03
C PHE A 49 13.32 5.37 -39.22
N PRO A 50 14.45 5.61 -38.49
CA PRO A 50 14.67 6.86 -37.77
C PRO A 50 14.64 8.09 -38.67
N ASP A 51 15.16 8.02 -39.89
CA ASP A 51 15.17 9.15 -40.83
C ASP A 51 13.77 9.43 -41.35
N LEU A 52 13.00 8.40 -41.68
CA LEU A 52 11.61 8.58 -42.07
C LEU A 52 10.80 9.25 -40.95
N TYR A 53 11.03 8.84 -39.74
CA TYR A 53 10.40 9.43 -38.54
C TYR A 53 10.78 10.90 -38.35
N ASN A 54 12.08 11.23 -38.49
CA ASN A 54 12.56 12.60 -38.38
C ASN A 54 11.98 13.52 -39.47
N GLN A 55 11.84 13.03 -40.71
CA GLN A 55 11.21 13.78 -41.80
C GLN A 55 9.75 14.14 -41.48
N VAL A 56 8.99 13.18 -40.95
CA VAL A 56 7.60 13.43 -40.54
C VAL A 56 7.52 14.48 -39.43
N ILE A 57 8.42 14.40 -38.42
CA ILE A 57 8.45 15.38 -37.34
C ILE A 57 8.82 16.78 -37.86
N GLN A 58 9.81 16.91 -38.71
CA GLN A 58 10.19 18.19 -39.33
C GLN A 58 9.04 18.77 -40.13
N HIS A 59 8.33 17.97 -40.92
CA HIS A 59 7.15 18.40 -41.63
C HIS A 59 6.06 18.98 -40.74
N LEU A 60 5.75 18.27 -39.58
CA LEU A 60 4.79 18.76 -38.59
C LEU A 60 5.24 20.04 -37.90
N GLU A 61 6.54 20.23 -37.71
CA GLU A 61 7.08 21.45 -37.11
C GLU A 61 7.02 22.65 -38.03
N GLN A 62 7.29 22.44 -39.34
CA GLN A 62 7.18 23.47 -40.35
C GLN A 62 5.75 23.96 -40.54
N GLN A 63 4.77 23.10 -40.41
CA GLN A 63 3.34 23.44 -40.51
C GLN A 63 2.78 24.20 -39.32
N LYS A 64 3.55 24.46 -38.26
CA LYS A 64 3.12 25.16 -37.02
C LYS A 64 1.81 24.61 -36.44
N VAL A 65 1.61 23.32 -36.54
CA VAL A 65 0.38 22.64 -36.05
C VAL A 65 0.19 22.77 -34.56
N SER A 66 -1.08 22.80 -34.14
CA SER A 66 -1.43 22.88 -32.73
C SER A 66 -0.94 21.64 -31.96
N PHE A 67 -0.65 21.81 -30.66
CA PHE A 67 -0.21 20.70 -29.81
C PHE A 67 -1.23 19.55 -29.75
N SER A 68 -2.52 19.87 -29.74
CA SER A 68 -3.61 18.87 -29.76
C SER A 68 -3.53 18.01 -31.01
N LEU A 69 -3.24 18.63 -32.15
CA LEU A 69 -3.09 17.94 -33.43
C LEU A 69 -1.82 17.07 -33.45
N LYS A 70 -0.68 17.59 -32.95
CA LYS A 70 0.55 16.80 -32.80
C LYS A 70 0.31 15.55 -31.93
N LYS A 71 -0.34 15.69 -30.80
CA LYS A 71 -0.66 14.55 -29.90
C LYS A 71 -1.56 13.52 -30.60
N SER A 72 -2.59 13.96 -31.28
CA SER A 72 -3.48 13.10 -32.05
C SER A 72 -2.75 12.40 -33.20
N PHE A 73 -1.85 13.11 -33.89
CA PHE A 73 -1.00 12.54 -34.92
C PHE A 73 -0.10 11.41 -34.39
N TYR A 74 0.61 11.62 -33.28
CA TYR A 74 1.44 10.59 -32.66
C TYR A 74 0.64 9.31 -32.31
N GLN A 75 -0.58 9.46 -31.80
CA GLN A 75 -1.43 8.33 -31.49
C GLN A 75 -1.84 7.54 -32.75
N HIS A 76 -2.18 8.23 -33.84
CA HIS A 76 -2.55 7.58 -35.09
C HIS A 76 -1.32 6.98 -35.78
N PHE A 77 -0.20 7.67 -35.76
CA PHE A 77 1.07 7.17 -36.29
C PHE A 77 1.48 5.87 -35.61
N ARG A 78 1.47 5.83 -34.28
CA ARG A 78 1.76 4.60 -33.54
C ARG A 78 0.78 3.46 -33.88
N LYS A 79 -0.50 3.76 -33.99
CA LYS A 79 -1.50 2.75 -34.39
C LYS A 79 -1.20 2.20 -35.77
N HIS A 80 -0.81 3.07 -36.71
CA HIS A 80 -0.48 2.68 -38.08
C HIS A 80 0.77 1.76 -38.11
N ILE A 81 1.83 2.09 -37.40
CA ILE A 81 3.04 1.23 -37.31
C ILE A 81 2.70 -0.10 -36.60
N ILE A 82 1.91 -0.10 -35.53
CA ILE A 82 1.47 -1.33 -34.88
C ILE A 82 0.68 -2.22 -35.83
N GLN A 83 -0.18 -1.62 -36.65
CA GLN A 83 -0.95 -2.35 -37.66
C GLN A 83 -0.06 -2.90 -38.75
N TYR A 84 0.86 -2.09 -39.28
CA TYR A 84 1.85 -2.53 -40.26
C TYR A 84 2.68 -3.70 -39.75
N ASN A 85 3.25 -3.58 -38.55
CA ASN A 85 4.03 -4.65 -37.92
C ASN A 85 3.24 -5.95 -37.77
N ARG A 86 1.92 -5.86 -37.51
CA ARG A 86 1.05 -7.04 -37.41
C ARG A 86 0.76 -7.70 -38.75
N THR A 87 0.54 -6.88 -39.80
CA THR A 87 0.13 -7.39 -41.09
C THR A 87 1.32 -8.00 -41.85
N ASN A 88 2.51 -7.41 -41.68
CA ASN A 88 3.70 -7.80 -42.45
C ASN A 88 4.75 -8.58 -41.61
N ASP A 89 4.37 -9.03 -40.38
CA ASP A 89 5.30 -9.67 -39.44
C ASP A 89 6.61 -8.89 -39.22
N ALA A 90 6.50 -7.55 -39.30
CA ALA A 90 7.60 -6.60 -39.18
C ALA A 90 7.79 -6.14 -37.71
N ASP A 91 8.97 -5.61 -37.40
CA ASP A 91 9.30 -5.11 -36.05
C ASP A 91 9.87 -3.68 -36.14
N LEU A 92 9.20 -2.81 -36.86
CA LEU A 92 9.55 -1.39 -36.90
C LEU A 92 9.41 -0.78 -35.51
N PRO A 93 10.40 0.03 -35.07
CA PRO A 93 10.36 0.64 -33.76
C PRO A 93 9.20 1.63 -33.66
N LEU A 94 8.48 1.61 -32.54
CA LEU A 94 7.40 2.58 -32.31
C LEU A 94 8.01 3.93 -31.96
N PRO A 95 7.56 5.03 -32.59
CA PRO A 95 8.04 6.36 -32.23
C PRO A 95 7.73 6.71 -30.78
N THR A 96 8.71 7.29 -30.10
CA THR A 96 8.55 7.80 -28.74
C THR A 96 7.54 8.95 -28.74
N GLN A 97 6.59 8.91 -27.85
CA GLN A 97 5.70 10.02 -27.64
C GLN A 97 6.45 11.10 -26.86
N HIS A 98 6.85 12.19 -27.55
CA HIS A 98 7.33 13.38 -26.85
C HIS A 98 6.14 14.01 -26.11
N LEU A 99 6.12 13.84 -24.78
CA LEU A 99 5.21 14.55 -23.90
C LEU A 99 5.75 15.99 -23.81
N ALA A 100 5.25 16.90 -24.66
CA ALA A 100 5.41 18.30 -24.35
C ALA A 100 4.58 18.60 -23.10
N SER A 101 5.22 19.02 -22.02
CA SER A 101 4.52 19.57 -20.88
C SER A 101 3.87 20.88 -21.32
N ILE A 102 2.55 20.90 -21.41
CA ILE A 102 1.85 22.17 -21.47
C ILE A 102 1.95 22.72 -20.05
N GLN A 103 2.81 23.70 -19.82
CA GLN A 103 2.60 24.60 -18.70
C GLN A 103 1.25 25.27 -18.97
N ARG A 104 0.21 24.77 -18.35
CA ARG A 104 -0.95 25.62 -18.12
C ARG A 104 -0.40 26.76 -17.28
N ALA A 105 -0.46 27.99 -17.83
CA ALA A 105 -0.25 29.17 -17.03
C ALA A 105 -1.00 28.96 -15.72
N SER A 106 -0.28 28.99 -14.62
CA SER A 106 -0.90 28.73 -13.34
C SER A 106 -2.05 29.69 -13.19
N LEU A 107 -3.22 29.21 -12.80
CA LEU A 107 -4.39 30.04 -12.49
C LEU A 107 -4.14 31.00 -11.30
N LEU A 108 -2.89 31.15 -10.88
CA LEU A 108 -2.41 31.98 -9.78
C LEU A 108 -2.63 33.48 -10.01
N PHE A 109 -2.80 33.92 -11.26
CA PHE A 109 -3.02 35.31 -11.62
C PHE A 109 -4.45 35.58 -12.09
N ASN A 110 -5.41 35.38 -11.19
CA ASN A 110 -6.78 35.88 -11.38
C ASN A 110 -7.00 37.20 -10.60
N GLU A 111 -8.14 37.87 -10.81
CA GLU A 111 -8.46 39.09 -10.10
C GLU A 111 -8.43 38.93 -8.56
N SER A 112 -8.90 37.79 -8.07
CA SER A 112 -8.87 37.48 -6.63
C SER A 112 -7.45 37.34 -6.07
N TRP A 113 -6.47 36.95 -6.91
CA TRP A 113 -5.08 36.88 -6.47
C TRP A 113 -4.51 38.23 -6.04
N LEU A 114 -4.77 39.27 -6.79
CA LEU A 114 -4.29 40.62 -6.45
C LEU A 114 -4.93 41.16 -5.16
N GLU A 115 -6.22 40.94 -5.00
CA GLU A 115 -6.95 41.32 -3.77
C GLU A 115 -6.43 40.52 -2.55
N ASN A 116 -6.24 39.21 -2.72
CA ASN A 116 -5.71 38.38 -1.66
C ASN A 116 -4.26 38.76 -1.31
N SER A 117 -3.44 39.08 -2.30
CA SER A 117 -2.07 39.56 -2.07
C SER A 117 -2.02 40.87 -1.27
N LYS A 118 -2.89 41.85 -1.60
CA LYS A 118 -3.04 43.09 -0.82
C LYS A 118 -3.49 42.81 0.60
N TYR A 119 -4.46 41.91 0.77
CA TYR A 119 -4.95 41.50 2.08
C TYR A 119 -3.85 40.89 2.96
N LEU A 120 -3.06 40.01 2.39
CA LEU A 120 -1.92 39.37 3.10
C LEU A 120 -0.87 40.41 3.49
N THR A 121 -0.49 41.31 2.60
CA THR A 121 0.47 42.39 2.91
C THR A 121 -0.04 43.23 4.08
N TYR A 122 -1.29 43.65 4.00
CA TYR A 122 -1.94 44.39 5.09
C TYR A 122 -1.97 43.61 6.40
N LEU A 123 -2.34 42.32 6.39
CA LEU A 123 -2.36 41.45 7.59
C LEU A 123 -0.97 41.32 8.19
N LYS A 124 0.04 41.05 7.35
CA LYS A 124 1.44 40.94 7.82
C LYS A 124 1.92 42.25 8.47
N GLU A 125 1.63 43.40 7.88
CA GLU A 125 1.97 44.71 8.46
C GLU A 125 1.30 44.95 9.81
N ARG A 126 0.00 44.58 9.95
CA ARG A 126 -0.71 44.70 11.21
C ARG A 126 -0.16 43.78 12.28
N LEU A 127 0.16 42.52 11.93
CA LEU A 127 0.82 41.57 12.84
C LEU A 127 2.19 42.10 13.31
N TRP A 128 3.00 42.62 12.39
CA TRP A 128 4.27 43.22 12.73
C TRP A 128 4.17 44.38 13.70
N ARG A 129 3.26 45.32 13.44
CA ARG A 129 3.00 46.45 14.35
C ARG A 129 2.58 45.96 15.72
N TYR A 130 1.65 44.99 15.77
CA TYR A 130 1.16 44.41 17.00
C TYR A 130 2.28 43.78 17.83
N TRP A 131 3.13 42.96 17.21
CA TRP A 131 4.27 42.32 17.93
C TRP A 131 5.28 43.36 18.46
N HIS A 132 5.40 44.51 17.83
CA HIS A 132 6.24 45.60 18.34
C HIS A 132 5.60 46.30 19.54
N THR A 133 4.31 46.54 19.50
CA THR A 133 3.62 47.43 20.49
C THR A 133 3.12 46.66 21.73
N VAL A 134 2.77 45.35 21.57
CA VAL A 134 2.24 44.56 22.69
C VAL A 134 3.29 44.42 23.80
N GLU A 135 2.89 44.53 25.05
CA GLU A 135 3.76 44.32 26.21
C GLU A 135 3.92 42.83 26.51
N TYR A 136 2.85 42.05 26.48
CA TYR A 136 2.83 40.61 26.69
C TYR A 136 1.72 39.97 25.85
N PHE A 137 1.85 38.69 25.56
CA PHE A 137 0.86 37.86 24.86
C PHE A 137 0.11 36.99 25.87
N SER A 138 -1.22 36.97 25.78
CA SER A 138 -2.03 35.98 26.51
C SER A 138 -1.81 34.57 25.93
N ASP A 139 -2.15 33.54 26.67
CA ASP A 139 -2.01 32.15 26.26
C ASP A 139 -2.81 31.88 24.96
N ASP A 140 -4.01 32.41 24.84
CA ASP A 140 -4.84 32.30 23.63
C ASP A 140 -4.19 32.98 22.42
N GLU A 141 -3.57 34.13 22.62
CA GLU A 141 -2.87 34.88 21.57
C GLU A 141 -1.57 34.15 21.15
N ILE A 142 -0.87 33.49 22.05
CA ILE A 142 0.31 32.68 21.72
C ILE A 142 -0.09 31.55 20.78
N VAL A 143 -1.14 30.79 21.12
CA VAL A 143 -1.66 29.71 20.26
C VAL A 143 -2.21 30.30 18.94
N GLY A 144 -2.91 31.41 18.98
CA GLY A 144 -3.43 32.07 17.78
C GLY A 144 -2.31 32.53 16.84
N ASN A 145 -1.23 33.15 17.35
CA ASN A 145 -0.06 33.57 16.56
C ASN A 145 0.73 32.35 16.01
N LEU A 146 0.83 31.26 16.78
CA LEU A 146 1.37 29.99 16.31
C LEU A 146 0.61 29.48 15.09
N LEU A 147 -0.73 29.45 15.14
CA LEU A 147 -1.56 29.01 14.03
C LEU A 147 -1.45 29.92 12.80
N ILE A 148 -1.47 31.24 13.01
CA ILE A 148 -1.33 32.22 11.92
C ILE A 148 0.05 32.08 11.26
N SER A 149 1.12 31.93 12.03
CA SER A 149 2.45 31.69 11.46
C SER A 149 2.53 30.38 10.68
N ALA A 150 1.93 29.29 11.19
CA ALA A 150 1.84 28.03 10.51
C ALA A 150 1.07 28.11 9.17
N ILE A 151 0.08 28.98 9.09
CA ILE A 151 -0.66 29.27 7.83
C ILE A 151 0.23 30.08 6.88
N LEU A 152 0.77 31.19 7.33
CA LEU A 152 1.41 32.19 6.47
C LEU A 152 2.82 31.78 6.02
N TYR A 153 3.57 31.04 6.84
CA TYR A 153 4.96 30.68 6.61
C TYR A 153 5.19 29.17 6.59
N GLY A 154 4.37 28.38 7.31
CA GLY A 154 4.54 26.93 7.42
C GLY A 154 3.71 26.12 6.43
N GLY A 155 2.76 26.70 5.72
CA GLY A 155 1.96 26.01 4.69
C GLY A 155 0.82 25.15 5.20
N LEU A 156 0.35 25.34 6.45
CA LEU A 156 -0.86 24.69 6.94
C LEU A 156 -2.11 25.48 6.55
N SER A 157 -2.59 25.26 5.34
CA SER A 157 -3.73 26.00 4.78
C SER A 157 -5.08 25.30 4.89
N HIS A 158 -5.16 24.20 5.63
CA HIS A 158 -6.39 23.43 5.75
C HIS A 158 -6.83 23.30 7.20
N HIS A 159 -8.14 23.46 7.45
CA HIS A 159 -8.73 23.43 8.81
C HIS A 159 -8.40 22.12 9.56
N SER A 160 -8.50 20.97 8.88
CA SER A 160 -8.18 19.66 9.47
C SER A 160 -6.70 19.53 9.88
N SER A 161 -5.80 20.15 9.13
CA SER A 161 -4.37 20.14 9.41
C SER A 161 -4.01 21.05 10.58
N LEU A 162 -4.70 22.18 10.74
CA LEU A 162 -4.56 23.07 11.89
C LEU A 162 -5.05 22.42 13.18
N ASN A 163 -6.22 21.77 13.12
CA ASN A 163 -6.73 21.01 14.27
C ASN A 163 -5.80 19.84 14.62
N ALA A 164 -5.24 19.16 13.62
CA ALA A 164 -4.24 18.10 13.88
C ALA A 164 -2.97 18.64 14.54
N LEU A 165 -2.56 19.87 14.23
CA LEU A 165 -1.45 20.53 14.94
C LEU A 165 -1.83 20.82 16.39
N LEU A 166 -3.03 21.32 16.66
CA LEU A 166 -3.49 21.56 18.03
C LEU A 166 -3.57 20.26 18.83
N GLU A 167 -4.13 19.19 18.25
CA GLU A 167 -4.18 17.87 18.91
C GLU A 167 -2.78 17.30 19.20
N HIS A 168 -1.85 17.45 18.26
CA HIS A 168 -0.45 17.05 18.47
C HIS A 168 0.20 17.82 19.63
N LEU A 169 -0.05 19.12 19.73
CA LEU A 169 0.49 19.95 20.80
C LEU A 169 -0.20 19.64 22.16
N LYS A 170 -1.52 19.38 22.16
CA LYS A 170 -2.30 19.02 23.34
C LYS A 170 -1.93 17.65 23.89
N SER A 171 -1.69 16.66 23.04
CA SER A 171 -1.29 15.32 23.45
C SER A 171 0.18 15.21 23.85
N ASP A 172 0.92 16.31 23.82
CA ASP A 172 2.35 16.38 24.11
C ASP A 172 3.18 15.36 23.30
N GLU A 173 2.75 15.12 22.06
CA GLU A 173 3.48 14.25 21.17
C GLU A 173 4.86 14.78 20.85
N ALA A 174 5.78 13.87 20.59
CA ALA A 174 7.18 14.20 20.36
C ALA A 174 7.38 15.01 19.08
N ILE A 175 8.21 16.05 19.17
CA ILE A 175 8.79 16.75 18.03
C ILE A 175 10.10 16.04 17.69
N TYR A 176 10.26 15.66 16.43
CA TYR A 176 11.47 14.99 15.97
C TYR A 176 12.43 15.98 15.32
N HIS A 177 13.71 15.68 15.39
CA HIS A 177 14.77 16.49 14.82
C HIS A 177 15.60 15.70 13.81
N LEU A 178 15.55 16.09 12.53
CA LEU A 178 16.45 15.59 11.50
C LEU A 178 17.83 16.22 11.65
N GLN A 179 18.74 15.55 12.36
CA GLN A 179 20.03 16.12 12.77
C GLN A 179 20.88 16.63 11.60
N THR A 180 20.95 15.88 10.50
CA THR A 180 21.74 16.23 9.31
C THR A 180 21.30 17.52 8.62
N LEU A 181 20.02 17.87 8.73
CA LEU A 181 19.39 19.04 8.10
C LEU A 181 18.99 20.09 9.14
N GLN A 182 19.16 19.81 10.42
CA GLN A 182 18.69 20.64 11.54
C GLN A 182 17.20 21.02 11.41
N LEU A 183 16.37 20.06 11.00
CA LEU A 183 14.95 20.28 10.78
C LEU A 183 14.10 19.68 11.89
N PRO A 184 13.23 20.47 12.53
CA PRO A 184 12.14 19.93 13.35
C PRO A 184 11.07 19.31 12.46
N LEU A 185 10.49 18.21 12.91
CA LEU A 185 9.48 17.46 12.18
C LEU A 185 8.37 16.98 13.11
N LEU A 186 7.14 17.33 12.79
CA LEU A 186 5.94 16.88 13.46
C LEU A 186 5.17 15.94 12.54
N PHE A 187 4.51 14.94 13.14
CA PHE A 187 3.66 14.00 12.43
C PHE A 187 2.21 14.31 12.77
N LEU A 188 1.52 14.94 11.84
CA LEU A 188 0.12 15.32 12.01
C LEU A 188 -0.79 14.26 11.39
N GLU A 189 -1.93 14.01 12.01
CA GLU A 189 -2.97 13.10 11.52
C GLU A 189 -4.29 13.83 11.28
N PRO A 190 -4.43 14.57 10.18
CA PRO A 190 -5.65 15.28 9.85
C PRO A 190 -6.83 14.32 9.74
N GLN A 191 -7.91 14.61 10.45
CA GLN A 191 -9.14 13.84 10.36
C GLN A 191 -9.83 14.14 9.04
N SER A 192 -10.16 13.11 8.27
CA SER A 192 -11.03 13.27 7.11
C SER A 192 -12.47 13.48 7.58
N PRO A 193 -13.24 14.37 6.93
CA PRO A 193 -14.63 14.58 7.29
C PRO A 193 -15.41 13.27 7.22
N GLN A 194 -16.19 12.98 8.24
CA GLN A 194 -17.04 11.79 8.31
C GLN A 194 -18.19 11.92 7.30
N TYR A 195 -18.37 10.94 6.46
CA TYR A 195 -19.50 10.84 5.54
C TYR A 195 -20.25 9.53 5.76
N GLY A 196 -21.54 9.64 6.17
CA GLY A 196 -22.54 8.59 6.13
C GLY A 196 -22.61 7.60 7.31
N ASP A 197 -23.80 7.06 7.55
CA ASP A 197 -24.15 6.17 8.68
C ASP A 197 -23.50 4.77 8.66
N LEU A 198 -22.84 4.40 7.57
CA LEU A 198 -22.13 3.11 7.41
C LEU A 198 -20.65 3.19 7.81
N TYR A 199 -20.28 4.24 8.48
CA TYR A 199 -18.91 4.48 8.87
C TYR A 199 -18.61 3.80 10.21
N ASP A 200 -17.63 2.89 10.22
CA ASP A 200 -17.03 2.38 11.45
C ASP A 200 -15.97 3.39 11.93
N PRO A 201 -16.20 4.12 13.04
CA PRO A 201 -15.26 5.12 13.56
C PRO A 201 -13.89 4.52 13.92
N LYS A 202 -13.78 3.18 14.07
CA LYS A 202 -12.53 2.47 14.33
C LYS A 202 -11.69 2.23 13.07
N GLN A 203 -12.21 2.55 11.88
CA GLN A 203 -11.52 2.36 10.59
C GLN A 203 -11.17 3.66 9.87
N THR A 204 -11.08 4.80 10.59
CA THR A 204 -10.56 6.05 10.03
C THR A 204 -9.17 5.82 9.46
N LEU A 205 -9.05 5.88 8.15
CA LEU A 205 -7.76 5.94 7.47
C LEU A 205 -7.18 7.34 7.73
N ARG A 206 -6.38 7.44 8.78
CA ARG A 206 -5.67 8.67 9.10
C ARG A 206 -4.60 8.89 8.03
N LYS A 207 -4.66 10.00 7.32
CA LYS A 207 -3.61 10.42 6.40
C LYS A 207 -2.50 11.06 7.23
N SER A 208 -1.29 10.52 7.19
CA SER A 208 -0.15 11.18 7.83
C SER A 208 0.27 12.40 7.03
N ARG A 209 0.45 13.52 7.69
CA ARG A 209 1.05 14.74 7.16
C ARG A 209 2.32 15.05 7.94
N ASN A 210 3.45 15.05 7.27
CA ASN A 210 4.71 15.47 7.86
C ASN A 210 4.81 16.99 7.83
N PHE A 211 4.88 17.62 8.99
CA PHE A 211 4.96 19.08 9.10
C PHE A 211 6.36 19.51 9.55
N VAL A 212 7.03 20.29 8.73
CA VAL A 212 8.27 20.98 9.06
C VAL A 212 7.93 22.43 9.33
N PRO A 213 7.89 22.88 10.58
CA PRO A 213 7.59 24.28 10.89
C PRO A 213 8.67 25.22 10.35
N ASP A 214 8.27 26.33 9.77
CA ASP A 214 9.17 27.45 9.55
C ASP A 214 9.71 28.02 10.87
N ARG A 215 10.73 28.87 10.81
CA ARG A 215 11.41 29.37 12.01
C ARG A 215 10.52 30.20 12.91
N LEU A 216 9.60 30.97 12.34
CA LEU A 216 8.68 31.78 13.16
C LEU A 216 7.66 30.88 13.86
N THR A 217 7.09 29.93 13.15
CA THR A 217 6.21 28.92 13.77
C THR A 217 6.94 28.13 14.84
N GLN A 218 8.20 27.74 14.59
CA GLN A 218 9.02 27.06 15.59
C GLN A 218 9.25 27.93 16.83
N LEU A 219 9.48 29.23 16.67
CA LEU A 219 9.62 30.16 17.79
C LEU A 219 8.36 30.18 18.68
N TRP A 220 7.17 30.23 18.06
CA TRP A 220 5.90 30.15 18.79
C TRP A 220 5.67 28.76 19.43
N ILE A 221 6.06 27.68 18.76
CA ILE A 221 6.03 26.33 19.36
C ILE A 221 6.94 26.26 20.58
N THR A 222 8.14 26.86 20.52
CA THR A 222 9.07 26.93 21.62
C THR A 222 8.45 27.66 22.80
N ARG A 223 7.82 28.80 22.58
CA ARG A 223 7.09 29.56 23.61
C ARG A 223 5.99 28.71 24.24
N PHE A 224 5.15 28.08 23.39
CA PHE A 224 4.05 27.22 23.82
C PHE A 224 4.54 26.09 24.76
N LYS A 225 5.59 25.37 24.36
CA LYS A 225 6.14 24.26 25.16
C LYS A 225 6.82 24.74 26.46
N THR A 226 7.53 25.86 26.43
CA THR A 226 8.23 26.38 27.63
C THR A 226 7.30 26.99 28.66
N GLN A 227 6.14 27.46 28.24
CA GLN A 227 5.13 28.05 29.14
C GLN A 227 4.08 27.02 29.58
N LEU A 228 4.08 25.80 29.03
CA LEU A 228 3.12 24.74 29.32
C LEU A 228 1.66 25.17 29.18
N ILE A 229 1.36 25.80 28.04
CA ILE A 229 0.01 26.33 27.76
C ILE A 229 -0.97 25.19 27.51
N ASP A 230 -2.14 25.25 28.11
CA ASP A 230 -3.24 24.31 27.90
C ASP A 230 -4.11 24.71 26.70
N ILE A 231 -4.51 23.74 25.89
CA ILE A 231 -5.35 23.95 24.71
C ILE A 231 -6.80 23.64 25.06
N GLN A 232 -7.64 24.68 25.04
CA GLN A 232 -9.08 24.60 25.44
C GLN A 232 -10.03 24.86 24.28
N HIS A 233 -9.54 25.55 23.20
CA HIS A 233 -10.36 26.01 22.10
C HIS A 233 -9.97 25.40 20.77
N ASP A 234 -10.82 25.58 19.75
CA ASP A 234 -10.55 25.21 18.35
C ASP A 234 -9.67 26.26 17.64
N CYS A 235 -9.14 25.91 16.48
CA CYS A 235 -8.26 26.79 15.72
C CYS A 235 -8.93 28.08 15.27
N TYR A 236 -10.23 28.08 15.01
CA TYR A 236 -10.99 29.28 14.64
C TYR A 236 -11.02 30.28 15.79
N THR A 237 -11.28 29.80 17.00
CA THR A 237 -11.38 30.65 18.20
C THR A 237 -10.03 31.27 18.55
N TYR A 238 -8.93 30.52 18.51
CA TYR A 238 -7.59 31.07 18.76
C TYR A 238 -7.18 32.13 17.74
N ILE A 239 -7.44 31.91 16.45
CA ILE A 239 -7.15 32.91 15.41
C ILE A 239 -8.02 34.16 15.62
N ARG A 240 -9.27 34.00 16.07
CA ARG A 240 -10.15 35.13 16.37
C ARG A 240 -9.61 36.01 17.52
N TYR A 241 -8.99 35.44 18.56
CA TYR A 241 -8.34 36.24 19.61
C TYR A 241 -7.29 37.17 19.03
N VAL A 242 -6.40 36.69 18.16
CA VAL A 242 -5.38 37.51 17.52
C VAL A 242 -6.05 38.61 16.63
N PHE A 243 -7.05 38.26 15.83
CA PHE A 243 -7.75 39.25 15.01
C PHE A 243 -8.40 40.33 15.84
N ASN A 244 -8.96 39.97 16.99
CA ASN A 244 -9.51 40.96 17.96
C ASN A 244 -8.39 41.87 18.52
N ALA A 245 -7.25 41.33 18.88
CA ALA A 245 -6.07 42.10 19.33
C ALA A 245 -5.52 43.02 18.22
N LEU A 246 -5.67 42.65 16.96
CA LEU A 246 -5.35 43.49 15.81
C LEU A 246 -6.43 44.54 15.49
N GLU A 247 -7.55 44.58 16.23
CA GLU A 247 -8.74 45.38 15.94
C GLU A 247 -9.33 45.11 14.55
N LEU A 248 -9.24 43.85 14.07
CA LEU A 248 -9.77 43.42 12.79
C LEU A 248 -11.02 42.55 12.97
N SER A 249 -12.04 42.80 12.13
CA SER A 249 -13.23 41.96 12.13
C SER A 249 -12.89 40.53 11.65
N PHE A 250 -13.33 39.51 12.38
CA PHE A 250 -13.10 38.11 12.05
C PHE A 250 -14.44 37.33 12.02
N ASN A 251 -14.63 36.60 10.94
CA ASN A 251 -15.78 35.72 10.77
C ASN A 251 -15.37 34.52 9.90
N GLN A 252 -16.25 33.54 9.72
CA GLN A 252 -15.99 32.33 8.96
C GLN A 252 -15.52 32.61 7.51
N LYS A 253 -16.05 33.67 6.88
CA LYS A 253 -15.62 34.09 5.53
C LYS A 253 -14.15 34.55 5.54
N LYS A 254 -13.76 35.33 6.54
CA LYS A 254 -12.39 35.83 6.71
C LYS A 254 -11.43 34.72 7.05
N PHE A 255 -11.85 33.77 7.89
CA PHE A 255 -11.09 32.57 8.17
C PHE A 255 -10.81 31.75 6.91
N ASN A 256 -11.86 31.45 6.13
CA ASN A 256 -11.69 30.73 4.86
C ASN A 256 -10.82 31.52 3.86
N GLN A 257 -10.94 32.84 3.83
CA GLN A 257 -10.07 33.70 3.03
C GLN A 257 -8.62 33.59 3.47
N LEU A 258 -8.32 33.60 4.76
CA LEU A 258 -6.97 33.42 5.31
C LEU A 258 -6.37 32.08 4.86
N LEU A 259 -7.12 30.99 4.96
CA LEU A 259 -6.66 29.66 4.52
C LEU A 259 -6.38 29.62 3.00
N GLN A 260 -7.28 30.17 2.18
CA GLN A 260 -7.13 30.21 0.72
C GLN A 260 -5.96 31.10 0.26
N THR A 261 -5.63 32.13 1.03
CA THR A 261 -4.55 33.05 0.68
C THR A 261 -3.17 32.58 1.08
N SER A 262 -3.06 31.52 1.87
CA SER A 262 -1.77 30.99 2.33
C SER A 262 -0.81 30.66 1.19
N SER A 263 -1.31 30.10 0.08
CA SER A 263 -0.51 29.79 -1.12
C SER A 263 0.13 31.05 -1.74
N HIS A 264 -0.54 32.19 -1.65
CA HIS A 264 0.00 33.48 -2.13
C HIS A 264 1.14 33.96 -1.24
N SER A 265 1.07 33.67 0.06
CA SER A 265 2.13 34.00 1.01
C SER A 265 3.46 33.34 0.63
N PHE A 266 3.43 32.06 0.25
CA PHE A 266 4.64 31.34 -0.13
C PHE A 266 5.35 31.93 -1.34
N MET A 267 4.59 32.46 -2.31
CA MET A 267 5.15 33.09 -3.49
C MET A 267 5.75 34.47 -3.25
N GLN A 268 5.38 35.10 -2.13
CA GLN A 268 5.91 36.38 -1.70
C GLN A 268 7.18 36.24 -0.83
N LEU A 269 7.53 35.01 -0.40
CA LEU A 269 8.71 34.79 0.43
C LEU A 269 9.97 34.90 -0.43
N ASP A 270 10.84 35.81 -0.05
CA ASP A 270 12.12 35.99 -0.73
C ASP A 270 13.01 34.73 -0.57
N LYS A 271 13.77 34.40 -1.61
CA LYS A 271 14.68 33.25 -1.69
C LYS A 271 14.03 31.85 -1.61
N VAL A 272 12.70 31.75 -1.49
CA VAL A 272 12.00 30.45 -1.48
C VAL A 272 11.79 29.94 -2.90
N LYS A 273 12.35 28.80 -3.23
CA LYS A 273 12.19 28.13 -4.54
C LYS A 273 11.17 27.01 -4.45
N LEU A 274 9.96 27.32 -4.02
CA LEU A 274 8.88 26.32 -3.92
C LEU A 274 8.27 26.07 -5.30
N SER A 275 8.34 24.83 -5.77
CA SER A 275 7.69 24.46 -7.03
C SER A 275 6.16 24.53 -6.90
N PRO A 276 5.42 24.89 -7.99
CA PRO A 276 3.95 24.95 -7.95
C PRO A 276 3.30 23.64 -7.46
N ALA A 277 3.85 22.48 -7.83
CA ALA A 277 3.32 21.20 -7.39
C ALA A 277 3.49 20.95 -5.88
N LEU A 278 4.64 21.35 -5.30
CA LEU A 278 4.83 21.28 -3.84
C LEU A 278 3.94 22.29 -3.10
N ALA A 279 3.74 23.47 -3.65
CA ALA A 279 2.78 24.43 -3.11
C ALA A 279 1.35 23.86 -3.11
N GLN A 280 0.93 23.23 -4.21
CA GLN A 280 -0.37 22.57 -4.29
C GLN A 280 -0.50 21.34 -3.36
N CYS A 281 0.60 20.65 -3.05
CA CYS A 281 0.59 19.62 -2.01
C CYS A 281 0.38 20.23 -0.62
N LEU A 282 1.02 21.34 -0.30
CA LEU A 282 0.84 22.04 0.98
C LEU A 282 -0.60 22.53 1.17
N THR A 283 -1.22 23.03 0.10
CA THR A 283 -2.62 23.50 0.09
C THR A 283 -3.64 22.37 -0.08
N GLU A 284 -3.18 21.13 -0.15
CA GLU A 284 -4.02 19.92 -0.34
C GLU A 284 -4.84 19.92 -1.66
N GLU A 285 -4.51 20.79 -2.62
CA GLU A 285 -5.06 20.75 -3.98
C GLU A 285 -4.59 19.50 -4.73
N ILE A 286 -3.38 19.03 -4.45
CA ILE A 286 -2.86 17.74 -4.87
C ILE A 286 -2.81 16.82 -3.65
N GLU A 287 -3.52 15.71 -3.73
CA GLU A 287 -3.47 14.69 -2.69
C GLU A 287 -2.06 14.10 -2.58
N SER A 288 -1.50 14.11 -1.37
CA SER A 288 -0.28 13.42 -1.01
C SER A 288 -0.45 12.74 0.35
N CYS A 289 0.40 11.78 0.65
CA CYS A 289 0.40 11.06 1.92
C CYS A 289 1.83 10.99 2.43
N GLY A 290 2.08 11.63 3.57
CA GLY A 290 3.37 11.56 4.26
C GLY A 290 3.62 10.19 4.89
N LEU A 291 4.84 9.96 5.35
CA LEU A 291 5.20 8.77 6.10
C LEU A 291 4.66 8.87 7.53
N SER A 292 4.19 7.75 8.07
CA SER A 292 3.89 7.66 9.50
C SER A 292 5.18 7.76 10.34
N PRO A 293 5.09 8.08 11.65
CA PRO A 293 6.27 8.13 12.51
C PRO A 293 7.11 6.85 12.45
N SER A 294 6.47 5.70 12.52
CA SER A 294 7.13 4.39 12.45
C SER A 294 7.77 4.12 11.09
N ALA A 295 7.11 4.49 9.99
CA ALA A 295 7.67 4.34 8.63
C ALA A 295 8.85 5.29 8.41
N PHE A 296 8.79 6.50 8.93
CA PHE A 296 9.86 7.49 8.83
C PHE A 296 11.10 7.08 9.65
N LYS A 297 10.90 6.62 10.89
CA LYS A 297 11.97 6.04 11.73
C LYS A 297 12.64 4.87 11.01
N ARG A 298 11.88 3.92 10.48
CA ARG A 298 12.40 2.78 9.70
C ARG A 298 13.21 3.23 8.47
N TYR A 299 12.78 4.31 7.83
CA TYR A 299 13.46 4.82 6.65
C TYR A 299 14.84 5.41 6.97
N LEU A 300 14.95 6.16 8.06
CA LEU A 300 16.21 6.82 8.47
C LEU A 300 17.14 5.91 9.28
N SER A 301 16.61 5.15 10.21
CA SER A 301 17.38 4.33 11.15
C SER A 301 16.76 2.94 11.30
N PRO A 302 17.14 1.98 10.46
CA PRO A 302 16.60 0.61 10.53
C PRO A 302 16.80 -0.08 11.90
N GLN A 303 17.79 0.36 12.69
CA GLN A 303 18.08 -0.22 14.02
C GLN A 303 17.08 0.17 15.12
N LEU A 304 16.42 1.32 15.01
CA LEU A 304 15.39 1.77 15.97
C LEU A 304 14.09 0.94 15.95
N ILE A 305 13.99 -0.02 15.06
CA ILE A 305 12.82 -0.91 14.94
C ILE A 305 12.76 -1.92 16.09
N LEU A 306 13.84 -2.11 16.83
CA LEU A 306 13.92 -3.02 17.98
C LEU A 306 13.39 -2.41 19.28
N ASP A 307 13.18 -1.11 19.34
CA ASP A 307 12.61 -0.45 20.53
C ASP A 307 11.09 -0.60 20.54
N HIS A 308 10.63 -1.47 21.41
CA HIS A 308 9.23 -1.86 21.61
C HIS A 308 8.34 -0.80 22.31
N SER A 309 8.77 0.45 22.42
CA SER A 309 8.08 1.46 23.22
C SER A 309 6.96 2.24 22.51
N ASP A 310 6.87 2.20 21.19
CA ASP A 310 5.80 2.87 20.46
C ASP A 310 4.69 1.89 20.02
N GLN A 311 3.97 1.34 21.02
CA GLN A 311 2.70 0.64 20.79
C GLN A 311 1.55 1.67 20.69
N THR A 312 1.62 2.62 19.80
CA THR A 312 0.40 3.18 19.24
C THR A 312 -0.09 2.18 18.21
N GLU A 313 -1.21 1.55 18.53
CA GLU A 313 -1.89 0.57 17.68
C GLU A 313 -2.23 1.20 16.32
N GLU A 314 -1.30 1.16 15.36
CA GLU A 314 -1.72 1.22 13.96
C GLU A 314 -2.63 0.01 13.73
N PRO A 315 -3.85 0.18 13.20
CA PRO A 315 -4.74 -0.93 12.94
C PRO A 315 -4.02 -1.89 12.00
N GLN A 316 -3.64 -3.05 12.54
CA GLN A 316 -3.04 -4.11 11.73
C GLN A 316 -3.93 -4.38 10.53
N PRO A 317 -3.35 -4.55 9.32
CA PRO A 317 -4.13 -5.01 8.19
C PRO A 317 -4.66 -6.38 8.56
N GLN A 318 -5.93 -6.43 8.94
CA GLN A 318 -6.63 -7.70 9.00
C GLN A 318 -6.49 -8.33 7.63
N ASN A 319 -5.70 -9.40 7.56
CA ASN A 319 -5.77 -10.33 6.46
C ASN A 319 -7.16 -10.96 6.50
N ILE A 320 -8.14 -10.23 6.00
CA ILE A 320 -9.48 -10.75 5.75
C ILE A 320 -9.38 -11.60 4.48
N ASN A 321 -8.69 -12.72 4.60
CA ASN A 321 -9.04 -13.94 3.92
C ASN A 321 -9.82 -14.85 4.90
N ASN A 322 -10.58 -14.25 5.80
CA ASN A 322 -11.70 -14.93 6.39
C ASN A 322 -12.83 -14.86 5.34
N ARG A 323 -12.82 -15.76 4.39
CA ARG A 323 -14.05 -16.32 3.90
C ARG A 323 -14.77 -16.82 5.16
N VAL A 324 -15.76 -16.08 5.59
CA VAL A 324 -16.83 -16.64 6.39
C VAL A 324 -17.28 -17.86 5.59
N LYS A 325 -16.92 -19.05 6.06
CA LYS A 325 -17.65 -20.25 5.66
C LYS A 325 -18.97 -20.11 6.38
N GLU A 326 -19.89 -19.43 5.72
CA GLU A 326 -21.28 -19.54 6.07
C GLU A 326 -21.64 -21.03 6.02
N GLU A 327 -22.33 -21.45 7.04
CA GLU A 327 -22.88 -22.79 7.15
C GLU A 327 -23.60 -23.12 5.83
N LYS A 328 -23.21 -24.22 5.23
CA LYS A 328 -23.95 -24.79 4.11
C LYS A 328 -25.31 -25.21 4.65
N LEU A 329 -26.31 -24.41 4.44
CA LEU A 329 -27.67 -24.89 4.44
C LEU A 329 -27.82 -25.92 3.28
N HIS A 330 -28.05 -27.15 3.63
CA HIS A 330 -28.48 -28.17 2.70
C HIS A 330 -29.91 -27.86 2.27
N THR A 331 -30.06 -27.25 1.09
CA THR A 331 -31.29 -27.30 0.31
C THR A 331 -30.88 -27.62 -1.12
N GLU A 332 -31.46 -28.71 -1.62
CA GLU A 332 -31.21 -29.25 -2.95
C GLU A 332 -31.72 -28.27 -4.02
N ASP A 333 -30.99 -28.17 -5.13
CA ASP A 333 -31.23 -27.77 -6.50
C ASP A 333 -30.85 -26.40 -7.06
N PRO A 334 -31.23 -25.21 -6.65
CA PRO A 334 -30.78 -23.97 -7.35
C PRO A 334 -29.30 -23.66 -7.16
N LEU A 335 -28.73 -24.07 -6.05
CA LEU A 335 -27.33 -23.77 -5.67
C LEU A 335 -26.31 -24.59 -6.47
N GLU A 336 -26.67 -25.82 -6.90
CA GLU A 336 -25.77 -26.65 -7.71
C GLU A 336 -25.60 -26.12 -9.12
N ALA A 337 -26.70 -25.70 -9.77
CA ALA A 337 -26.66 -25.10 -11.10
C ALA A 337 -25.86 -23.79 -11.12
N LEU A 338 -26.05 -22.92 -10.10
CA LEU A 338 -25.28 -21.68 -9.93
C LEU A 338 -23.80 -21.94 -9.72
N THR A 339 -23.46 -22.96 -8.94
CA THR A 339 -22.08 -23.36 -8.69
C THR A 339 -21.42 -23.94 -9.94
N ALA A 340 -22.17 -24.68 -10.75
CA ALA A 340 -21.71 -25.25 -12.02
C ALA A 340 -21.40 -24.15 -13.03
N LEU A 341 -22.30 -23.18 -13.24
CA LEU A 341 -22.05 -22.03 -14.13
C LEU A 341 -20.82 -21.22 -13.67
N HIS A 342 -20.72 -20.93 -12.38
CA HIS A 342 -19.57 -20.20 -11.83
C HIS A 342 -18.24 -20.93 -12.12
N LYS A 343 -18.19 -22.25 -11.92
CA LYS A 343 -17.04 -23.09 -12.24
C LYS A 343 -16.72 -23.09 -13.74
N GLN A 344 -17.74 -23.17 -14.60
CA GLN A 344 -17.57 -23.13 -16.06
C GLN A 344 -17.00 -21.78 -16.54
N ILE A 345 -17.51 -20.66 -16.01
CA ILE A 345 -16.99 -19.31 -16.32
C ILE A 345 -15.56 -19.16 -15.79
N LEU A 346 -15.23 -19.63 -14.59
CA LEU A 346 -13.84 -19.63 -14.10
C LEU A 346 -12.90 -20.47 -14.98
N THR A 347 -13.41 -21.60 -15.52
CA THR A 347 -12.67 -22.44 -16.46
C THR A 347 -12.49 -21.74 -17.82
N PHE A 348 -13.50 -21.01 -18.27
CA PHE A 348 -13.40 -20.16 -19.45
C PHE A 348 -12.25 -19.16 -19.33
N PHE A 349 -12.12 -18.47 -18.19
CA PHE A 349 -11.02 -17.52 -17.97
C PHE A 349 -9.62 -18.17 -17.87
N LYS A 350 -9.54 -19.42 -17.43
CA LYS A 350 -8.25 -20.14 -17.35
C LYS A 350 -7.72 -20.48 -18.74
N ASN A 351 -8.59 -20.68 -19.71
CA ASN A 351 -8.20 -21.02 -21.07
C ASN A 351 -8.02 -19.74 -21.93
N ARG A 352 -6.75 -19.40 -22.23
CA ARG A 352 -6.37 -18.17 -22.95
C ARG A 352 -6.82 -18.10 -24.41
N HIS A 353 -7.26 -19.22 -25.00
CA HIS A 353 -7.64 -19.33 -26.41
C HIS A 353 -9.15 -19.18 -26.63
N LYS A 354 -9.95 -19.10 -25.58
CA LYS A 354 -11.40 -18.94 -25.68
C LYS A 354 -11.77 -17.51 -26.10
N THR A 355 -12.75 -17.43 -27.00
CA THR A 355 -13.27 -16.21 -27.62
C THR A 355 -14.56 -15.74 -26.94
N THR A 356 -15.05 -14.58 -27.32
CA THR A 356 -16.40 -14.08 -26.94
C THR A 356 -17.50 -15.01 -27.41
N SER A 357 -17.36 -15.61 -28.60
CA SER A 357 -18.32 -16.58 -29.13
C SER A 357 -18.38 -17.87 -28.30
N ASP A 358 -17.28 -18.30 -27.66
CA ASP A 358 -17.33 -19.41 -26.69
C ASP A 358 -18.13 -19.07 -25.46
N LEU A 359 -18.08 -17.82 -24.97
CA LEU A 359 -18.92 -17.37 -23.87
C LEU A 359 -20.40 -17.25 -24.31
N CYS A 360 -20.65 -16.78 -25.53
CA CYS A 360 -21.97 -16.78 -26.14
C CYS A 360 -22.58 -18.19 -26.17
N ASN A 361 -21.84 -19.17 -26.68
CA ASN A 361 -22.25 -20.56 -26.72
C ASN A 361 -22.50 -21.15 -25.33
N LEU A 362 -21.69 -20.78 -24.33
CA LEU A 362 -21.90 -21.20 -22.95
C LEU A 362 -23.22 -20.65 -22.39
N LEU A 363 -23.50 -19.38 -22.59
CA LEU A 363 -24.76 -18.76 -22.14
C LEU A 363 -25.96 -19.31 -22.89
N HIS A 364 -25.81 -19.63 -24.17
CA HIS A 364 -26.82 -20.24 -24.98
C HIS A 364 -27.16 -21.65 -24.48
N SER A 365 -26.17 -22.49 -24.25
CA SER A 365 -26.37 -23.88 -23.80
C SER A 365 -26.99 -23.99 -22.41
N GLN A 366 -26.87 -22.97 -21.57
CA GLN A 366 -27.36 -22.95 -20.19
C GLN A 366 -28.69 -22.16 -20.04
N HIS A 367 -29.16 -21.50 -21.09
CA HIS A 367 -30.30 -20.55 -21.03
C HIS A 367 -31.53 -21.07 -20.29
N ALA A 368 -31.95 -22.31 -20.59
CA ALA A 368 -33.16 -22.89 -20.02
C ALA A 368 -33.10 -23.15 -18.51
N TYR A 369 -31.89 -23.27 -17.97
CA TYR A 369 -31.62 -23.66 -16.57
C TYR A 369 -31.10 -22.52 -15.69
N LEU A 370 -30.88 -21.34 -16.28
CA LEU A 370 -30.31 -20.23 -15.51
C LEU A 370 -31.41 -19.44 -14.78
N PRO A 371 -31.28 -19.29 -13.45
CA PRO A 371 -32.12 -18.36 -12.71
C PRO A 371 -31.81 -16.90 -13.06
N GLU A 372 -32.71 -15.97 -12.76
CA GLU A 372 -32.67 -14.58 -13.18
C GLU A 372 -31.40 -13.86 -12.72
N ASN A 373 -30.94 -14.10 -11.49
CA ASN A 373 -29.69 -13.52 -10.95
C ASN A 373 -28.45 -13.96 -11.74
N ALA A 374 -28.37 -15.22 -12.16
CA ALA A 374 -27.29 -15.76 -12.96
C ALA A 374 -27.33 -15.25 -14.40
N LYS A 375 -28.54 -15.11 -14.99
CA LYS A 375 -28.72 -14.48 -16.31
C LYS A 375 -28.19 -13.07 -16.33
N ARG A 376 -28.55 -12.22 -15.37
CA ARG A 376 -28.06 -10.83 -15.26
C ARG A 376 -26.56 -10.76 -15.14
N LEU A 377 -25.95 -11.60 -14.33
CA LEU A 377 -24.50 -11.66 -14.16
C LEU A 377 -23.79 -12.11 -15.45
N GLY A 378 -24.29 -13.15 -16.11
CA GLY A 378 -23.73 -13.69 -17.34
C GLY A 378 -23.80 -12.68 -18.49
N LEU A 379 -24.95 -12.03 -18.67
CA LEU A 379 -25.17 -11.01 -19.68
C LEU A 379 -24.31 -9.75 -19.45
N TRP A 380 -24.17 -9.34 -18.18
CA TRP A 380 -23.23 -8.27 -17.85
C TRP A 380 -21.80 -8.65 -18.19
N LEU A 381 -21.37 -9.84 -17.82
CA LEU A 381 -20.04 -10.35 -18.14
C LEU A 381 -19.81 -10.36 -19.65
N PHE A 382 -20.75 -10.85 -20.42
CA PHE A 382 -20.70 -10.88 -21.89
C PHE A 382 -20.56 -9.48 -22.49
N SER A 383 -21.29 -8.48 -21.97
CA SER A 383 -21.19 -7.09 -22.41
C SER A 383 -19.79 -6.48 -22.23
N LEU A 384 -19.05 -6.90 -21.19
CA LEU A 384 -17.71 -6.38 -20.90
C LEU A 384 -16.64 -6.83 -21.92
N PHE A 385 -16.90 -7.93 -22.64
CA PHE A 385 -15.98 -8.42 -23.69
C PHE A 385 -16.11 -7.68 -25.02
N HIS A 386 -17.09 -6.77 -25.18
CA HIS A 386 -17.41 -6.12 -26.44
C HIS A 386 -17.60 -7.16 -27.58
N PRO A 387 -18.63 -8.01 -27.49
CA PRO A 387 -18.90 -9.06 -28.46
C PRO A 387 -19.19 -8.53 -29.86
N THR A 388 -19.18 -9.40 -30.85
CA THR A 388 -19.53 -9.05 -32.23
C THR A 388 -21.03 -8.75 -32.34
N THR A 389 -21.42 -8.05 -33.39
CA THR A 389 -22.83 -7.73 -33.66
C THR A 389 -23.69 -9.00 -33.81
N GLU A 390 -23.11 -10.06 -34.37
CA GLU A 390 -23.76 -11.36 -34.55
C GLU A 390 -23.99 -12.05 -33.21
N ASP A 391 -22.93 -12.10 -32.35
CA ASP A 391 -23.06 -12.67 -30.98
C ASP A 391 -24.10 -11.89 -30.15
N ILE A 392 -24.18 -10.56 -30.32
CA ILE A 392 -25.16 -9.71 -29.64
C ILE A 392 -26.58 -10.03 -30.10
N LYS A 393 -26.79 -10.15 -31.42
CA LYS A 393 -28.09 -10.50 -31.98
C LYS A 393 -28.55 -11.84 -31.41
N GLN A 394 -27.69 -12.84 -31.46
CA GLN A 394 -28.02 -14.20 -30.97
C GLN A 394 -28.40 -14.21 -29.47
N ILE A 395 -27.65 -13.49 -28.63
CA ILE A 395 -27.91 -13.42 -27.19
C ILE A 395 -29.16 -12.59 -26.89
N THR A 396 -29.38 -11.46 -27.58
CA THR A 396 -30.56 -10.62 -27.32
C THR A 396 -31.87 -11.27 -27.77
N GLU A 397 -31.86 -12.03 -28.88
CA GLU A 397 -33.00 -12.83 -29.31
C GLU A 397 -33.31 -13.95 -28.29
N LEU A 398 -32.28 -14.68 -27.83
CA LEU A 398 -32.44 -15.78 -26.88
C LEU A 398 -33.02 -15.32 -25.52
N TYR A 399 -32.53 -14.20 -25.01
CA TYR A 399 -32.94 -13.67 -23.70
C TYR A 399 -34.04 -12.62 -23.78
N GLN A 400 -34.66 -12.44 -24.97
CA GLN A 400 -35.74 -11.48 -25.23
C GLN A 400 -35.43 -10.04 -24.80
N LEU A 401 -34.24 -9.59 -25.10
CA LEU A 401 -33.74 -8.25 -24.74
C LEU A 401 -33.81 -7.29 -25.93
N ASP A 402 -33.95 -6.00 -25.63
CA ASP A 402 -33.83 -4.95 -26.66
C ASP A 402 -32.40 -4.85 -27.18
N GLN A 403 -32.17 -5.32 -28.42
CA GLN A 403 -30.88 -5.33 -29.09
C GLN A 403 -30.28 -3.92 -29.19
N ASN A 404 -31.11 -2.91 -29.44
CA ASN A 404 -30.64 -1.53 -29.58
C ASN A 404 -30.20 -0.93 -28.22
N LYS A 405 -30.94 -1.24 -27.14
CA LYS A 405 -30.53 -0.87 -25.78
C LYS A 405 -29.19 -1.53 -25.44
N TYR A 406 -29.02 -2.80 -25.72
CA TYR A 406 -27.83 -3.58 -25.41
C TYR A 406 -26.61 -3.08 -26.21
N LEU A 407 -26.75 -2.82 -27.49
CA LEU A 407 -25.72 -2.23 -28.35
C LEU A 407 -25.30 -0.83 -27.87
N ARG A 408 -26.27 0.03 -27.52
CA ARG A 408 -25.95 1.37 -26.97
C ARG A 408 -25.16 1.28 -25.69
N TYR A 409 -25.55 0.37 -24.80
CA TYR A 409 -24.83 0.14 -23.56
C TYR A 409 -23.39 -0.27 -23.82
N ILE A 410 -23.12 -1.27 -24.67
CA ILE A 410 -21.77 -1.73 -25.01
C ILE A 410 -20.93 -0.61 -25.63
N ASN A 411 -21.50 0.17 -26.56
CA ASN A 411 -20.79 1.24 -27.26
C ASN A 411 -20.40 2.41 -26.33
N GLN A 412 -21.12 2.59 -25.23
CA GLN A 412 -20.79 3.57 -24.20
C GLN A 412 -19.67 3.09 -23.25
N GLN A 413 -19.44 1.79 -23.18
CA GLN A 413 -18.42 1.21 -22.30
C GLN A 413 -17.03 1.34 -22.91
N GLN A 414 -16.05 1.63 -22.07
CA GLN A 414 -14.65 1.56 -22.47
C GLN A 414 -14.20 0.09 -22.55
N LYS A 415 -13.47 -0.26 -23.61
CA LYS A 415 -12.85 -1.59 -23.71
C LYS A 415 -11.91 -1.83 -22.54
N ILE A 416 -12.19 -2.85 -21.77
CA ILE A 416 -11.38 -3.29 -20.65
C ILE A 416 -10.64 -4.58 -20.97
N ARG A 417 -9.54 -4.84 -20.24
CA ARG A 417 -8.71 -6.02 -20.49
C ARG A 417 -9.35 -7.27 -19.89
N HIS A 418 -9.08 -8.43 -20.48
CA HIS A 418 -9.54 -9.73 -19.97
C HIS A 418 -9.19 -9.95 -18.49
N SER A 419 -7.99 -9.53 -18.06
CA SER A 419 -7.57 -9.62 -16.64
C SER A 419 -8.43 -8.72 -15.72
N SER A 420 -8.90 -7.57 -16.21
CA SER A 420 -9.80 -6.69 -15.46
C SER A 420 -11.20 -7.27 -15.41
N ILE A 421 -11.69 -7.83 -16.52
CA ILE A 421 -12.98 -8.53 -16.58
C ILE A 421 -12.98 -9.72 -15.60
N TYR A 422 -11.91 -10.53 -15.60
CA TYR A 422 -11.75 -11.61 -14.62
C TYR A 422 -11.77 -11.11 -13.17
N SER A 423 -11.04 -10.00 -12.89
CA SER A 423 -11.04 -9.40 -11.55
C SER A 423 -12.42 -8.86 -11.15
N TYR A 424 -13.17 -8.28 -12.08
CA TYR A 424 -14.52 -7.79 -11.82
C TYR A 424 -15.47 -8.94 -11.53
N TYR A 425 -15.41 -9.98 -12.35
CA TYR A 425 -16.22 -11.19 -12.17
C TYR A 425 -15.95 -11.86 -10.80
N THR A 426 -14.69 -12.14 -10.49
CA THR A 426 -14.32 -12.83 -9.24
C THR A 426 -14.65 -12.05 -7.97
N LYS A 427 -14.66 -10.72 -8.03
CA LYS A 427 -15.03 -9.87 -6.89
C LYS A 427 -16.53 -9.77 -6.66
N LEU A 428 -17.32 -9.94 -7.72
CA LEU A 428 -18.78 -9.72 -7.69
C LEU A 428 -19.57 -11.03 -7.66
N ALA A 429 -19.18 -12.00 -8.50
CA ALA A 429 -20.00 -13.16 -8.84
C ALA A 429 -20.45 -13.99 -7.65
N GLU A 430 -19.51 -14.47 -6.84
CA GLU A 430 -19.80 -15.32 -5.68
C GLU A 430 -20.75 -14.61 -4.70
N SER A 431 -20.46 -13.36 -4.39
CA SER A 431 -21.27 -12.58 -3.45
C SER A 431 -22.64 -12.20 -4.02
N TRP A 432 -22.71 -11.89 -5.33
CA TRP A 432 -23.98 -11.63 -5.99
C TRP A 432 -24.87 -12.85 -6.00
N LEU A 433 -24.37 -13.99 -6.48
CA LEU A 433 -25.13 -15.23 -6.55
C LEU A 433 -25.59 -15.68 -5.16
N LEU A 434 -24.75 -15.57 -4.13
CA LEU A 434 -25.10 -15.97 -2.76
C LEU A 434 -26.25 -15.11 -2.19
N HIS A 435 -26.13 -13.77 -2.27
CA HIS A 435 -27.10 -12.89 -1.59
C HIS A 435 -28.34 -12.59 -2.39
N SER A 436 -28.39 -12.93 -3.68
CA SER A 436 -29.58 -12.80 -4.53
C SER A 436 -30.39 -14.09 -4.65
N THR A 437 -29.87 -15.23 -4.16
CA THR A 437 -30.55 -16.52 -4.26
C THR A 437 -31.87 -16.55 -3.48
N ASP A 438 -31.90 -15.90 -2.31
CA ASP A 438 -33.12 -15.83 -1.48
C ASP A 438 -34.30 -15.13 -2.18
N PHE A 439 -34.06 -14.36 -3.26
CA PHE A 439 -35.03 -13.52 -3.95
C PHE A 439 -35.36 -14.02 -5.38
N ILE A 440 -34.91 -15.22 -5.76
CA ILE A 440 -35.11 -15.77 -7.12
C ILE A 440 -36.57 -16.12 -7.36
N GLU A 441 -37.30 -16.59 -6.34
CA GLU A 441 -38.70 -17.00 -6.41
C GLU A 441 -39.67 -15.82 -6.32
N GLU A 442 -39.18 -14.63 -5.94
CA GLU A 442 -39.95 -13.39 -5.85
C GLU A 442 -40.12 -12.76 -7.25
N CYS A 443 -41.28 -12.22 -7.54
CA CYS A 443 -41.66 -11.78 -8.88
C CYS A 443 -40.79 -10.69 -9.51
N ASN A 444 -40.00 -9.97 -8.75
CA ASN A 444 -39.17 -8.89 -9.27
C ASN A 444 -37.84 -8.67 -8.46
N LEU A 445 -36.74 -9.14 -9.02
CA LEU A 445 -35.41 -8.97 -8.41
C LEU A 445 -35.01 -7.48 -8.22
N ASN A 446 -35.61 -6.58 -9.02
CA ASN A 446 -35.29 -5.14 -8.93
C ASN A 446 -35.68 -4.54 -7.58
N ASP A 447 -36.77 -5.00 -6.97
CA ASP A 447 -37.32 -4.47 -5.71
C ASP A 447 -36.39 -4.78 -4.51
N HIS A 448 -35.53 -5.78 -4.64
CA HIS A 448 -34.65 -6.27 -3.58
C HIS A 448 -33.19 -5.84 -3.72
N LEU A 449 -32.81 -5.09 -4.78
CA LEU A 449 -31.44 -4.71 -5.06
C LEU A 449 -30.75 -3.98 -3.91
N GLU A 450 -31.48 -3.14 -3.17
CA GLU A 450 -30.94 -2.43 -2.02
C GLU A 450 -30.50 -3.38 -0.90
N VAL A 451 -31.37 -4.34 -0.56
CA VAL A 451 -31.12 -5.34 0.48
C VAL A 451 -29.93 -6.23 0.07
N ILE A 452 -29.93 -6.69 -1.19
CA ILE A 452 -28.85 -7.51 -1.73
C ILE A 452 -27.51 -6.76 -1.66
N TYR A 453 -27.45 -5.50 -2.10
CA TYR A 453 -26.23 -4.72 -2.09
C TYR A 453 -25.72 -4.43 -0.67
N LYS A 454 -26.62 -4.13 0.27
CA LYS A 454 -26.26 -3.98 1.69
C LYS A 454 -25.66 -5.27 2.24
N ARG A 455 -26.27 -6.44 1.96
CA ARG A 455 -25.71 -7.74 2.37
C ARG A 455 -24.36 -8.00 1.73
N MET A 456 -24.18 -7.72 0.43
CA MET A 456 -22.91 -7.88 -0.28
C MET A 456 -21.78 -7.00 0.28
N LEU A 457 -22.10 -5.84 0.85
CA LEU A 457 -21.12 -4.91 1.42
C LEU A 457 -20.87 -5.12 2.91
N ASN A 458 -21.76 -5.85 3.60
CA ASN A 458 -21.55 -6.21 4.99
C ASN A 458 -20.38 -7.18 5.15
N GLY A 459 -19.56 -6.97 6.19
CA GLY A 459 -18.40 -7.83 6.45
C GLY A 459 -17.21 -7.65 5.49
N VAL A 460 -17.31 -6.79 4.47
CA VAL A 460 -16.23 -6.53 3.52
C VAL A 460 -15.33 -5.42 4.06
N GLY A 461 -14.07 -5.75 4.40
CA GLY A 461 -13.09 -4.79 4.90
C GLY A 461 -12.55 -3.84 3.82
N LYS A 462 -11.23 -3.70 3.72
CA LYS A 462 -10.52 -2.72 2.86
C LYS A 462 -10.89 -2.71 1.37
N SER A 463 -11.55 -3.75 0.85
CA SER A 463 -12.02 -3.83 -0.54
C SER A 463 -13.43 -3.25 -0.75
N LYS A 464 -14.08 -2.72 0.31
CA LYS A 464 -15.47 -2.24 0.27
C LYS A 464 -15.70 -1.15 -0.78
N SER A 465 -14.81 -0.16 -0.85
CA SER A 465 -14.87 0.90 -1.88
C SER A 465 -14.78 0.34 -3.31
N GLN A 466 -13.85 -0.59 -3.57
CA GLN A 466 -13.70 -1.18 -4.91
C GLN A 466 -14.92 -2.04 -5.28
N LYS A 467 -15.48 -2.75 -4.31
CA LYS A 467 -16.68 -3.56 -4.51
C LYS A 467 -17.90 -2.67 -4.77
N PHE A 468 -18.00 -1.55 -4.06
CA PHE A 468 -19.04 -0.55 -4.25
C PHE A 468 -19.00 0.09 -5.64
N ASP A 469 -17.82 0.48 -6.13
CA ASP A 469 -17.66 1.00 -7.48
C ASP A 469 -18.02 -0.04 -8.55
N LEU A 470 -17.74 -1.30 -8.27
CA LEU A 470 -18.11 -2.41 -9.14
C LEU A 470 -19.62 -2.66 -9.14
N LEU A 471 -20.26 -2.55 -7.96
CA LEU A 471 -21.71 -2.63 -7.83
C LEU A 471 -22.42 -1.50 -8.59
N LYS A 472 -21.89 -0.27 -8.54
CA LYS A 472 -22.41 0.85 -9.36
C LYS A 472 -22.38 0.54 -10.85
N ARG A 473 -21.28 -0.05 -11.34
CA ARG A 473 -21.15 -0.44 -12.76
C ARG A 473 -22.14 -1.57 -13.13
N PHE A 474 -22.27 -2.56 -12.26
CA PHE A 474 -23.21 -3.66 -12.46
C PHE A 474 -24.67 -3.19 -12.39
N HIS A 475 -24.97 -2.31 -11.44
CA HIS A 475 -26.31 -1.71 -11.33
C HIS A 475 -26.66 -0.82 -12.54
N HIS A 476 -25.68 -0.08 -13.07
CA HIS A 476 -25.89 0.69 -14.31
C HIS A 476 -26.30 -0.23 -15.47
N PHE A 477 -25.69 -1.42 -15.57
CA PHE A 477 -26.12 -2.44 -16.52
C PHE A 477 -27.55 -2.89 -16.24
N GLN A 478 -27.90 -3.21 -14.99
CA GLN A 478 -29.25 -3.62 -14.62
C GLN A 478 -30.28 -2.52 -14.91
N ARG A 479 -29.94 -1.27 -14.66
CA ARG A 479 -30.80 -0.12 -14.97
C ARG A 479 -31.07 0.03 -16.46
N VAL A 480 -30.06 -0.13 -17.30
CA VAL A 480 -30.20 0.07 -18.74
C VAL A 480 -30.88 -1.14 -19.42
N ILE A 481 -30.59 -2.35 -18.98
CA ILE A 481 -31.06 -3.58 -19.66
C ILE A 481 -32.30 -4.17 -19.00
N PHE A 482 -32.42 -4.09 -17.69
CA PHE A 482 -33.53 -4.70 -16.90
C PHE A 482 -34.38 -3.65 -16.20
N ASP A 483 -34.30 -2.39 -16.64
CA ASP A 483 -35.13 -1.28 -16.18
C ASP A 483 -35.16 -1.15 -14.63
N ALA A 484 -34.07 -1.45 -13.97
CA ALA A 484 -33.92 -1.26 -12.54
C ALA A 484 -33.94 0.24 -12.18
N ASP A 485 -34.40 0.57 -10.99
CA ASP A 485 -34.49 1.93 -10.47
C ASP A 485 -33.13 2.63 -10.37
N VAL A 486 -33.14 3.83 -9.85
CA VAL A 486 -31.92 4.58 -9.56
C VAL A 486 -31.11 3.83 -8.50
N PHE A 487 -29.76 3.86 -8.61
CA PHE A 487 -28.89 3.16 -7.66
C PHE A 487 -29.24 3.50 -6.20
N PRO A 488 -29.67 2.50 -5.39
CA PRO A 488 -30.31 2.78 -4.10
C PRO A 488 -29.39 3.40 -3.06
N MET A 489 -28.06 3.31 -3.26
CA MET A 489 -27.04 3.78 -2.33
C MET A 489 -26.28 5.00 -2.89
N GLN A 490 -26.94 5.95 -3.56
CA GLN A 490 -26.30 7.09 -4.22
C GLN A 490 -25.52 8.01 -3.29
N ASN A 491 -26.02 8.17 -2.08
CA ASN A 491 -25.44 9.09 -1.09
C ASN A 491 -24.28 8.47 -0.30
N GLU A 492 -24.06 7.16 -0.44
CA GLU A 492 -22.97 6.51 0.25
C GLU A 492 -21.64 6.77 -0.46
N ARG A 493 -20.68 7.22 0.31
CA ARG A 493 -19.29 7.43 -0.15
C ARG A 493 -18.37 6.59 0.71
N PHE A 494 -17.60 5.73 0.05
CA PHE A 494 -16.55 4.98 0.73
C PHE A 494 -15.21 5.64 0.45
N HIS A 495 -14.43 5.88 1.49
CA HIS A 495 -13.10 6.42 1.31
C HIS A 495 -12.22 5.44 0.52
N LEU A 496 -11.54 5.96 -0.48
CA LEU A 496 -10.45 5.26 -1.13
C LEU A 496 -9.40 4.93 -0.06
N SER A 497 -8.93 3.69 -0.03
CA SER A 497 -7.82 3.33 0.84
C SER A 497 -6.64 4.26 0.56
N SER A 498 -6.11 4.92 1.59
CA SER A 498 -4.88 5.69 1.43
C SER A 498 -3.75 4.75 0.94
N PRO A 499 -2.88 5.24 0.06
CA PRO A 499 -1.75 4.46 -0.40
C PRO A 499 -0.90 4.07 0.81
N LYS A 500 -0.32 2.87 0.77
CA LYS A 500 0.65 2.46 1.77
C LYS A 500 1.92 3.29 1.56
N ALA A 501 2.15 4.26 2.42
CA ALA A 501 3.32 5.12 2.39
C ALA A 501 4.52 4.37 3.01
N GLU A 502 5.14 3.49 2.23
CA GLU A 502 6.26 2.65 2.66
C GLU A 502 7.42 2.77 1.67
N ILE A 503 8.54 3.32 2.14
CA ILE A 503 9.78 3.53 1.38
C ILE A 503 10.87 2.64 1.96
N ILE A 504 11.59 1.91 1.10
CA ILE A 504 12.74 1.09 1.49
C ILE A 504 14.00 1.95 1.42
N SER A 505 14.70 2.13 2.53
CA SER A 505 15.97 2.87 2.54
C SER A 505 17.07 2.14 1.78
N ALA A 506 18.08 2.87 1.34
CA ALA A 506 19.26 2.30 0.70
C ALA A 506 19.96 1.26 1.59
N LYS A 507 20.06 1.50 2.92
CA LYS A 507 20.63 0.54 3.88
C LYS A 507 19.86 -0.77 3.93
N ILE A 508 18.50 -0.71 4.02
CA ILE A 508 17.67 -1.92 3.99
C ILE A 508 17.84 -2.63 2.66
N PHE A 509 17.88 -1.89 1.54
CA PHE A 509 18.07 -2.46 0.21
C PHE A 509 19.42 -3.18 0.07
N GLN A 510 20.49 -2.60 0.54
CA GLN A 510 21.82 -3.23 0.56
C GLN A 510 21.82 -4.52 1.41
N GLN A 511 21.14 -4.52 2.55
CA GLN A 511 20.99 -5.73 3.37
C GLN A 511 20.15 -6.81 2.68
N ILE A 512 19.13 -6.42 1.90
CA ILE A 512 18.37 -7.37 1.08
C ILE A 512 19.30 -8.03 0.05
N LEU A 513 20.13 -7.26 -0.66
CA LEU A 513 21.07 -7.81 -1.64
C LEU A 513 22.12 -8.70 -1.00
N ALA A 514 22.69 -8.28 0.13
CA ALA A 514 23.67 -9.07 0.86
C ALA A 514 23.08 -10.42 1.35
N ARG A 515 21.85 -10.44 1.86
CA ARG A 515 21.19 -11.67 2.28
C ARG A 515 20.71 -12.53 1.11
N LEU A 516 20.40 -11.93 -0.02
CA LEU A 516 20.04 -12.65 -1.22
C LEU A 516 21.20 -13.55 -1.72
N GLU A 517 22.44 -13.07 -1.60
CA GLU A 517 23.65 -13.82 -1.97
C GLU A 517 23.78 -15.16 -1.22
N TYR A 518 23.29 -15.20 0.02
CA TYR A 518 23.30 -16.39 0.88
C TYR A 518 21.94 -17.08 0.98
N TYR A 519 20.99 -16.69 0.15
CA TYR A 519 19.64 -17.26 0.19
C TYR A 519 19.66 -18.73 -0.28
N LYS A 520 19.35 -19.64 0.65
CA LYS A 520 19.33 -21.07 0.38
C LYS A 520 17.92 -21.55 0.07
N SER A 521 17.70 -21.98 -1.14
CA SER A 521 16.47 -22.66 -1.55
C SER A 521 16.76 -23.58 -2.73
N PRO A 522 16.24 -24.82 -2.74
CA PRO A 522 16.47 -25.77 -3.84
C PRO A 522 15.90 -25.27 -5.18
N SER A 523 15.04 -24.28 -5.14
CA SER A 523 14.40 -23.69 -6.34
C SER A 523 15.26 -22.68 -7.08
N TYR A 524 16.41 -22.26 -6.53
CA TYR A 524 17.26 -21.20 -7.10
C TYR A 524 18.72 -21.62 -7.16
N THR A 525 19.34 -21.46 -8.32
CA THR A 525 20.77 -21.59 -8.49
C THR A 525 21.49 -20.28 -8.14
N ALA A 526 22.81 -20.30 -8.02
CA ALA A 526 23.61 -19.09 -7.83
C ALA A 526 23.37 -18.04 -8.95
N HIS A 527 23.21 -18.49 -10.20
CA HIS A 527 22.87 -17.62 -11.33
C HIS A 527 21.47 -17.01 -11.21
N ASP A 528 20.51 -17.76 -10.64
CA ASP A 528 19.17 -17.21 -10.40
C ASP A 528 19.19 -16.12 -9.33
N LEU A 529 20.02 -16.29 -8.28
CA LEU A 529 20.18 -15.29 -7.23
C LEU A 529 20.88 -14.02 -7.77
N GLU A 530 21.89 -14.18 -8.62
CA GLU A 530 22.52 -13.05 -9.33
C GLU A 530 21.50 -12.32 -10.21
N MET A 531 20.71 -13.03 -11.00
CA MET A 531 19.62 -12.47 -11.79
C MET A 531 18.61 -11.70 -10.90
N LEU A 532 18.21 -12.28 -9.76
CA LEU A 532 17.30 -11.61 -8.83
C LEU A 532 17.89 -10.32 -8.26
N SER A 533 19.20 -10.30 -7.94
CA SER A 533 19.87 -9.09 -7.46
C SER A 533 19.76 -7.95 -8.49
N ILE A 534 19.95 -8.26 -9.77
CA ILE A 534 19.81 -7.29 -10.87
C ILE A 534 18.36 -6.84 -11.02
N VAL A 535 17.39 -7.74 -10.94
CA VAL A 535 15.96 -7.41 -11.00
C VAL A 535 15.56 -6.47 -9.85
N TYR A 536 16.06 -6.72 -8.63
CA TYR A 536 15.79 -5.84 -7.47
C TYR A 536 16.45 -4.48 -7.65
N THR A 537 17.68 -4.44 -8.13
CA THR A 537 18.41 -3.19 -8.38
C THR A 537 17.72 -2.32 -9.44
N ILE A 538 17.30 -2.92 -10.55
CA ILE A 538 16.53 -2.20 -11.59
C ILE A 538 15.23 -1.64 -11.00
N ALA A 539 14.48 -2.44 -10.21
CA ALA A 539 13.26 -1.98 -9.58
C ALA A 539 13.52 -0.81 -8.60
N PHE A 540 14.58 -0.90 -7.80
CA PHE A 540 14.96 0.11 -6.80
C PHE A 540 15.40 1.43 -7.43
N ARG A 541 16.18 1.38 -8.52
CA ARG A 541 16.74 2.58 -9.17
C ARG A 541 15.78 3.23 -10.19
N THR A 542 15.00 2.43 -10.91
CA THR A 542 14.17 2.92 -12.02
C THR A 542 12.68 3.01 -11.72
N GLY A 543 12.22 2.33 -10.69
CA GLY A 543 10.80 2.23 -10.35
C GLY A 543 9.96 1.47 -11.37
N MET A 544 10.54 0.64 -12.22
CA MET A 544 9.80 -0.21 -13.15
C MET A 544 8.86 -1.17 -12.40
N ARG A 545 7.69 -1.42 -12.99
CA ARG A 545 6.76 -2.42 -12.44
C ARG A 545 7.31 -3.83 -12.67
N ILE A 546 7.08 -4.74 -11.74
CA ILE A 546 7.55 -6.13 -11.84
C ILE A 546 7.21 -6.75 -13.20
N ASN A 547 6.01 -6.56 -13.71
CA ASN A 547 5.62 -7.10 -15.01
C ASN A 547 6.33 -6.44 -16.20
N GLU A 548 6.75 -5.19 -16.07
CA GLU A 548 7.58 -4.49 -17.07
C GLU A 548 8.98 -5.12 -17.11
N ILE A 549 9.58 -5.36 -15.94
CA ILE A 549 10.90 -5.99 -15.82
C ILE A 549 10.86 -7.43 -16.38
N LEU A 550 9.89 -8.23 -15.93
CA LEU A 550 9.78 -9.64 -16.34
C LEU A 550 9.28 -9.83 -17.78
N GLY A 551 8.78 -8.78 -18.40
CA GLY A 551 8.37 -8.77 -19.80
C GLY A 551 9.48 -8.35 -20.77
N MET A 552 10.65 -7.88 -20.31
CA MET A 552 11.75 -7.45 -21.16
C MET A 552 12.32 -8.59 -21.96
N ARG A 553 12.63 -8.32 -23.23
CA ARG A 553 13.38 -9.20 -24.10
C ARG A 553 14.83 -8.73 -24.21
N ILE A 554 15.72 -9.61 -24.64
CA ILE A 554 17.15 -9.27 -24.82
C ILE A 554 17.31 -8.07 -25.76
N LYS A 555 16.51 -7.98 -26.83
CA LYS A 555 16.51 -6.86 -27.79
C LYS A 555 15.94 -5.54 -27.25
N ASP A 556 15.28 -5.55 -26.09
CA ASP A 556 14.75 -4.33 -25.49
C ASP A 556 15.82 -3.55 -24.70
N VAL A 557 17.03 -4.11 -24.57
CA VAL A 557 18.22 -3.43 -24.03
C VAL A 557 19.09 -2.93 -25.16
N GLU A 558 19.30 -1.61 -25.21
CA GLU A 558 20.06 -0.95 -26.28
C GLU A 558 21.56 -0.94 -26.03
N GLY A 559 22.30 -1.02 -27.13
CA GLY A 559 23.75 -0.93 -27.16
C GLY A 559 24.49 -2.12 -26.55
N ILE A 560 25.75 -2.30 -26.92
CA ILE A 560 26.64 -3.31 -26.36
C ILE A 560 26.84 -3.08 -24.87
N GLN A 561 26.89 -1.83 -24.48
CA GLN A 561 27.10 -1.38 -23.09
C GLN A 561 25.79 -1.39 -22.25
N ALA A 562 24.66 -1.87 -22.79
CA ALA A 562 23.37 -1.89 -22.08
C ALA A 562 22.99 -0.50 -21.50
N THR A 563 23.06 0.55 -22.34
CA THR A 563 22.92 1.93 -21.93
C THR A 563 21.48 2.29 -21.57
N SER A 564 20.51 1.74 -22.28
CA SER A 564 19.10 2.03 -22.06
C SER A 564 18.20 0.79 -22.19
N ILE A 565 17.01 0.89 -21.61
CA ILE A 565 15.97 -0.13 -21.64
C ILE A 565 14.72 0.45 -22.27
N TRP A 566 14.20 -0.22 -23.29
CA TRP A 566 12.91 0.07 -23.88
C TRP A 566 11.80 -0.72 -23.17
N ILE A 567 10.85 -0.03 -22.61
CA ILE A 567 9.63 -0.63 -22.04
C ILE A 567 8.54 -0.47 -23.09
N ARG A 568 8.21 -1.55 -23.78
CA ARG A 568 7.25 -1.57 -24.87
C ARG A 568 6.35 -2.79 -24.85
N PRO A 569 5.10 -2.68 -25.35
CA PRO A 569 4.23 -3.83 -25.51
C PRO A 569 4.67 -4.65 -26.74
N TYR A 570 4.42 -5.96 -26.69
CA TYR A 570 4.57 -6.81 -27.87
C TYR A 570 3.56 -7.94 -27.88
N ARG A 571 3.27 -8.43 -29.09
CA ARG A 571 2.46 -9.63 -29.31
C ARG A 571 3.18 -10.47 -30.39
N ALA A 572 3.54 -11.67 -30.03
CA ALA A 572 4.06 -12.68 -30.93
C ALA A 572 3.21 -13.96 -30.80
N LYS A 573 3.35 -14.91 -31.73
CA LYS A 573 2.54 -16.13 -31.82
C LYS A 573 2.45 -16.89 -30.48
N HIS A 574 3.51 -16.88 -29.68
CA HIS A 574 3.56 -17.58 -28.37
C HIS A 574 3.90 -16.68 -27.18
N GLN A 575 4.09 -15.39 -27.40
CA GLN A 575 4.51 -14.45 -26.36
C GLN A 575 3.69 -13.15 -26.42
N GLN A 576 3.14 -12.77 -25.32
CA GLN A 576 2.42 -11.49 -25.19
C GLN A 576 2.86 -10.74 -23.95
N HIS A 577 3.21 -9.46 -24.15
CA HIS A 577 3.43 -8.52 -23.07
C HIS A 577 2.61 -7.25 -23.29
N LEU A 578 1.67 -6.98 -22.40
CA LEU A 578 0.82 -5.80 -22.45
C LEU A 578 1.19 -4.88 -21.28
N LEU A 579 1.41 -3.62 -21.58
CA LEU A 579 1.60 -2.60 -20.54
C LEU A 579 0.25 -2.21 -19.92
N LYS A 580 0.25 -1.75 -18.67
CA LYS A 580 -0.96 -1.36 -17.93
C LYS A 580 -1.68 -0.18 -18.63
N THR A 581 -0.92 0.78 -19.15
CA THR A 581 -1.39 1.97 -19.87
C THR A 581 -0.48 2.21 -21.07
N ASP A 582 -0.97 2.93 -22.07
CA ASP A 582 -0.13 3.32 -23.23
C ASP A 582 1.02 4.27 -22.79
N SER A 583 0.79 5.10 -21.78
CA SER A 583 1.82 5.97 -21.18
C SER A 583 2.96 5.22 -20.48
N ALA A 584 2.79 3.92 -20.24
CA ALA A 584 3.86 3.10 -19.64
C ALA A 584 4.97 2.78 -20.63
N GLU A 585 4.76 3.00 -21.94
CA GLU A 585 5.81 2.85 -22.95
C GLU A 585 6.80 4.00 -22.86
N ARG A 586 8.07 3.65 -22.66
CA ARG A 586 9.15 4.63 -22.45
C ARG A 586 10.53 4.00 -22.62
N ASN A 587 11.53 4.86 -22.82
CA ASN A 587 12.94 4.49 -22.75
C ASN A 587 13.54 5.01 -21.43
N LEU A 588 14.29 4.17 -20.75
CA LEU A 588 15.01 4.50 -19.51
C LEU A 588 16.50 4.37 -19.73
N ASN A 589 17.24 5.45 -19.53
CA ASN A 589 18.70 5.41 -19.55
C ASN A 589 19.23 4.81 -18.23
N VAL A 590 19.47 3.50 -18.23
CA VAL A 590 19.91 2.76 -17.04
C VAL A 590 21.38 3.00 -16.73
N GLN A 591 22.20 3.39 -17.69
CA GLN A 591 23.60 3.76 -17.46
C GLN A 591 23.74 4.93 -16.49
N ILE A 592 22.74 5.81 -16.45
CA ILE A 592 22.74 7.00 -15.60
C ILE A 592 21.99 6.75 -14.29
N LEU A 593 20.90 5.97 -14.35
CA LEU A 593 20.08 5.71 -13.16
C LEU A 593 20.71 4.72 -12.18
N LEU A 594 21.48 3.75 -12.69
CA LEU A 594 22.22 2.79 -11.86
C LEU A 594 23.58 3.39 -11.42
N THR A 595 24.11 2.93 -10.30
CA THR A 595 25.50 3.22 -9.96
C THR A 595 26.44 2.54 -10.96
N GLN A 596 27.68 2.97 -11.03
CA GLN A 596 28.67 2.39 -11.96
C GLN A 596 28.83 0.88 -11.74
N GLU A 597 28.89 0.45 -10.49
CA GLU A 597 29.02 -0.99 -10.15
C GLU A 597 27.75 -1.76 -10.55
N GLU A 598 26.58 -1.24 -10.24
CA GLU A 598 25.29 -1.84 -10.60
C GLU A 598 25.12 -1.96 -12.11
N HIS A 599 25.54 -0.93 -12.84
CA HIS A 599 25.47 -0.92 -14.31
C HIS A 599 26.45 -1.92 -14.92
N LEU A 600 27.67 -2.08 -14.39
CA LEU A 600 28.61 -3.09 -14.87
C LEU A 600 28.08 -4.52 -14.65
N LYS A 601 27.45 -4.80 -13.51
CA LYS A 601 26.80 -6.10 -13.25
C LYS A 601 25.66 -6.34 -14.26
N PHE A 602 24.83 -5.36 -14.51
CA PHE A 602 23.76 -5.46 -15.49
C PHE A 602 24.26 -5.66 -16.91
N GLN A 603 25.30 -4.90 -17.29
CA GLN A 603 25.96 -5.02 -18.61
C GLN A 603 26.54 -6.43 -18.81
N HIS A 604 27.25 -6.96 -17.82
CA HIS A 604 27.80 -8.31 -17.85
C HIS A 604 26.69 -9.36 -18.05
N TYR A 605 25.64 -9.29 -17.27
CA TYR A 605 24.48 -10.15 -17.39
C TYR A 605 23.87 -10.10 -18.79
N CYS A 606 23.66 -8.91 -19.35
CA CYS A 606 23.14 -8.74 -20.71
C CYS A 606 24.06 -9.36 -21.77
N GLN A 607 25.39 -9.24 -21.62
CA GLN A 607 26.35 -9.84 -22.54
C GLN A 607 26.27 -11.37 -22.50
N VAL A 608 26.20 -11.97 -21.31
CA VAL A 608 26.01 -13.43 -21.16
C VAL A 608 24.72 -13.88 -21.83
N ARG A 609 23.63 -13.17 -21.61
CA ARG A 609 22.32 -13.50 -22.21
C ARG A 609 22.33 -13.36 -23.73
N ARG A 610 22.96 -12.34 -24.29
CA ARG A 610 23.07 -12.11 -25.74
C ARG A 610 23.89 -13.18 -26.44
N ARG A 611 24.92 -13.76 -25.79
CA ARG A 611 25.74 -14.84 -26.34
C ARG A 611 24.98 -16.18 -26.37
N ALA A 612 24.16 -16.44 -25.36
CA ALA A 612 23.51 -17.73 -25.16
C ALA A 612 22.11 -17.85 -25.79
N TYR A 613 21.43 -16.73 -26.04
CA TYR A 613 20.01 -16.73 -26.39
C TYR A 613 19.67 -15.76 -27.51
N ARG A 614 18.54 -16.04 -28.21
CA ARG A 614 18.05 -15.19 -29.31
C ARG A 614 17.54 -13.84 -28.80
N PRO A 615 17.65 -12.76 -29.59
CA PRO A 615 17.22 -11.40 -29.20
C PRO A 615 15.73 -11.29 -28.80
N SER A 616 14.86 -12.14 -29.37
CA SER A 616 13.42 -12.16 -29.08
C SER A 616 13.05 -12.85 -27.75
N GLN A 617 13.99 -13.57 -27.13
CA GLN A 617 13.73 -14.26 -25.86
C GLN A 617 13.74 -13.31 -24.68
N TYR A 618 13.12 -13.74 -23.56
CA TYR A 618 13.08 -12.95 -22.34
C TYR A 618 14.48 -12.74 -21.76
N LEU A 619 14.73 -11.53 -21.27
CA LEU A 619 16.00 -11.19 -20.63
C LEU A 619 16.15 -11.93 -19.30
N PHE A 620 15.11 -11.91 -18.47
CA PHE A 620 15.07 -12.53 -17.15
C PHE A 620 14.31 -13.85 -17.19
N THR A 621 15.02 -14.96 -17.02
CA THR A 621 14.46 -16.32 -16.96
C THR A 621 15.25 -17.12 -15.93
N MET A 622 14.69 -18.19 -15.40
CA MET A 622 15.44 -19.13 -14.59
C MET A 622 16.58 -19.75 -15.40
N TRP A 623 17.62 -20.19 -14.71
CA TRP A 623 18.76 -20.86 -15.34
C TRP A 623 18.28 -22.04 -16.19
N ASN A 624 18.82 -22.16 -17.37
CA ASN A 624 18.42 -23.17 -18.38
C ASN A 624 16.94 -23.11 -18.83
N SER A 625 16.24 -22.04 -18.62
CA SER A 625 14.87 -21.83 -19.09
C SER A 625 14.79 -20.67 -20.07
N THR A 626 13.87 -20.75 -21.02
CA THR A 626 13.51 -19.66 -21.94
C THR A 626 12.14 -19.08 -21.63
N GLU A 627 11.45 -19.62 -20.63
CA GLU A 627 10.11 -19.16 -20.23
C GLU A 627 10.18 -17.85 -19.45
N ARG A 628 9.11 -17.08 -19.56
CA ARG A 628 8.94 -15.87 -18.77
C ARG A 628 8.92 -16.19 -17.28
N LEU A 629 9.74 -15.50 -16.52
CA LEU A 629 9.78 -15.62 -15.07
C LEU A 629 8.41 -15.25 -14.45
N LYS A 630 7.91 -16.09 -13.56
CA LYS A 630 6.66 -15.81 -12.83
C LYS A 630 6.93 -14.78 -11.73
N PRO A 631 6.02 -13.80 -11.50
CA PRO A 631 6.22 -12.77 -10.45
C PRO A 631 6.52 -13.35 -9.06
N ASN A 632 5.92 -14.49 -8.71
CA ASN A 632 6.14 -15.13 -7.41
C ASN A 632 7.59 -15.58 -7.21
N MET A 633 8.29 -15.97 -8.29
CA MET A 633 9.71 -16.34 -8.22
C MET A 633 10.62 -15.17 -7.83
N VAL A 634 10.14 -13.93 -8.00
CA VAL A 634 10.85 -12.70 -7.61
C VAL A 634 10.38 -12.20 -6.24
N THR A 635 9.07 -12.24 -6.00
CA THR A 635 8.49 -11.61 -4.80
C THR A 635 8.60 -12.48 -3.55
N ILE A 636 8.64 -13.82 -3.67
CA ILE A 636 8.75 -14.71 -2.50
C ILE A 636 10.11 -14.57 -1.82
N PRO A 637 11.27 -14.68 -2.52
CA PRO A 637 12.57 -14.48 -1.87
C PRO A 637 12.70 -13.08 -1.26
N PHE A 638 12.23 -12.05 -1.98
CA PHE A 638 12.21 -10.67 -1.49
C PHE A 638 11.44 -10.52 -0.17
N GLN A 639 10.22 -11.07 -0.09
CA GLN A 639 9.40 -11.02 1.12
C GLN A 639 9.97 -11.82 2.28
N ARG A 640 10.61 -12.95 2.00
CA ARG A 640 11.26 -13.76 3.03
C ARG A 640 12.44 -13.03 3.65
N ILE A 641 13.32 -12.50 2.80
CA ILE A 641 14.48 -11.72 3.26
C ILE A 641 14.01 -10.50 4.07
N LEU A 642 12.99 -9.78 3.60
CA LEU A 642 12.40 -8.67 4.35
C LEU A 642 11.80 -9.12 5.69
N GLY A 643 11.12 -10.27 5.71
CA GLY A 643 10.55 -10.82 6.95
C GLY A 643 11.59 -11.16 8.01
N THR A 644 12.80 -11.56 7.61
CA THR A 644 13.92 -11.77 8.53
C THR A 644 14.60 -10.48 8.98
N LEU A 645 14.64 -9.45 8.11
CA LEU A 645 15.21 -8.14 8.42
C LEU A 645 14.28 -7.32 9.31
N LEU A 646 13.00 -7.33 9.00
CA LEU A 646 11.98 -6.45 9.56
C LEU A 646 10.68 -7.26 9.78
N PRO A 647 10.54 -8.02 10.86
CA PRO A 647 9.40 -8.93 11.07
C PRO A 647 8.03 -8.26 11.01
N GLU A 648 7.92 -7.00 11.41
CA GLU A 648 6.65 -6.23 11.46
C GLU A 648 6.44 -5.30 10.25
N HIS A 649 7.22 -5.48 9.18
CA HIS A 649 7.14 -4.60 8.01
C HIS A 649 5.85 -4.81 7.19
N ARG A 650 5.48 -3.75 6.46
CA ARG A 650 4.40 -3.78 5.45
C ARG A 650 4.94 -3.68 4.02
N TYR A 651 6.24 -3.72 3.83
CA TYR A 651 6.87 -3.60 2.51
C TYR A 651 6.46 -4.73 1.57
N THR A 652 6.38 -4.38 0.32
CA THR A 652 6.19 -5.32 -0.79
C THR A 652 7.23 -5.03 -1.86
N PHE A 653 7.38 -5.88 -2.85
CA PHE A 653 8.23 -5.57 -4.01
C PHE A 653 7.86 -4.22 -4.67
N HIS A 654 6.60 -3.84 -4.61
CA HIS A 654 6.13 -2.55 -5.13
C HIS A 654 6.68 -1.34 -4.35
N SER A 655 7.09 -1.53 -3.10
CA SER A 655 7.72 -0.47 -2.29
C SER A 655 9.06 0.00 -2.88
N LEU A 656 9.76 -0.82 -3.67
CA LEU A 656 10.95 -0.40 -4.44
C LEU A 656 10.60 0.72 -5.43
N ARG A 657 9.41 0.67 -6.02
CA ARG A 657 8.95 1.72 -6.93
C ARG A 657 8.60 3.01 -6.18
N HIS A 658 8.05 2.92 -4.97
CA HIS A 658 7.85 4.09 -4.10
C HIS A 658 9.21 4.74 -3.76
N THR A 659 10.21 3.93 -3.46
CA THR A 659 11.59 4.43 -3.21
C THR A 659 12.16 5.14 -4.44
N ALA A 660 12.11 4.51 -5.61
CA ALA A 660 12.60 5.13 -6.85
C ALA A 660 11.91 6.46 -7.15
N ALA A 661 10.58 6.54 -6.94
CA ALA A 661 9.82 7.77 -7.15
C ALA A 661 10.28 8.90 -6.21
N ASN A 662 10.47 8.60 -4.92
CA ASN A 662 10.98 9.58 -3.96
C ASN A 662 12.43 9.97 -4.28
N ASN A 663 13.32 9.03 -4.60
CA ASN A 663 14.69 9.31 -4.96
C ASN A 663 14.78 10.24 -6.20
N LEU A 664 14.02 9.97 -7.24
CA LEU A 664 13.94 10.85 -8.42
C LEU A 664 13.37 12.22 -8.07
N ALA A 665 12.35 12.28 -7.21
CA ALA A 665 11.79 13.55 -6.74
C ALA A 665 12.84 14.38 -5.97
N LEU A 666 13.59 13.74 -5.10
CA LEU A 666 14.68 14.37 -4.34
C LEU A 666 15.78 14.88 -5.29
N ILE A 667 16.31 14.02 -6.16
CA ILE A 667 17.40 14.35 -7.07
C ILE A 667 17.04 15.54 -7.97
N LEU A 668 15.83 15.58 -8.52
CA LEU A 668 15.46 16.60 -9.48
C LEU A 668 15.04 17.93 -8.86
N ASN A 669 14.57 17.94 -7.60
CA ASN A 669 13.97 19.13 -6.99
C ASN A 669 14.75 19.68 -5.77
N MET A 670 15.68 18.91 -5.19
CA MET A 670 16.40 19.31 -3.97
C MET A 670 17.90 19.43 -4.23
N ASP A 671 18.61 20.11 -3.33
CA ASP A 671 20.08 20.17 -3.32
C ASP A 671 20.70 18.85 -2.85
N TYR A 672 21.99 18.69 -3.09
CA TYR A 672 22.68 17.45 -2.74
C TYR A 672 22.70 17.18 -1.23
N THR A 673 22.79 18.20 -0.39
CA THR A 673 22.80 18.04 1.08
C THR A 673 21.52 17.35 1.56
N PHE A 674 20.38 17.78 1.01
CA PHE A 674 19.10 17.16 1.28
C PHE A 674 19.03 15.74 0.70
N VAL A 675 19.45 15.54 -0.55
CA VAL A 675 19.45 14.22 -1.20
C VAL A 675 20.32 13.21 -0.46
N ALA A 676 21.51 13.62 -0.02
CA ALA A 676 22.45 12.76 0.72
C ALA A 676 21.91 12.30 2.09
N THR A 677 20.96 13.04 2.66
CA THR A 677 20.31 12.65 3.92
C THR A 677 19.41 11.42 3.75
N PHE A 678 18.78 11.28 2.58
CA PHE A 678 17.74 10.27 2.34
C PHE A 678 18.14 9.16 1.37
N THR A 679 19.25 9.33 0.65
CA THR A 679 19.67 8.42 -0.42
C THR A 679 21.14 8.03 -0.32
N ASP A 680 21.56 7.06 -1.11
CA ASP A 680 22.95 6.59 -1.23
C ASP A 680 23.68 7.16 -2.46
N TYR A 681 23.08 8.12 -3.17
CA TYR A 681 23.72 8.72 -4.34
C TYR A 681 24.91 9.59 -3.94
N SER A 682 26.05 9.40 -4.60
CA SER A 682 27.20 10.31 -4.48
C SER A 682 26.91 11.66 -5.16
N ASN A 683 27.67 12.70 -4.82
CA ASN A 683 27.52 14.01 -5.45
C ASN A 683 27.73 13.95 -6.97
N ASP A 684 28.71 13.18 -7.43
CA ASP A 684 29.00 13.02 -8.86
C ASP A 684 27.85 12.33 -9.57
N HIS A 685 27.27 11.27 -8.97
CA HIS A 685 26.15 10.57 -9.55
C HIS A 685 24.87 11.44 -9.55
N TYR A 686 24.63 12.19 -8.47
CA TYR A 686 23.56 13.19 -8.41
C TYR A 686 23.69 14.22 -9.55
N ASN A 687 24.87 14.79 -9.77
CA ASN A 687 25.13 15.76 -10.83
C ASN A 687 24.99 15.11 -12.22
N LEU A 688 25.43 13.88 -12.40
CA LEU A 688 25.28 13.12 -13.65
C LEU A 688 23.81 12.94 -14.02
N ILE A 689 22.99 12.45 -13.08
CA ILE A 689 21.54 12.27 -13.30
C ILE A 689 20.90 13.61 -13.68
N ARG A 690 21.15 14.67 -12.91
CA ARG A 690 20.57 15.98 -13.16
C ARG A 690 20.98 16.56 -14.51
N SER A 691 22.27 16.56 -14.82
CA SER A 691 22.79 17.10 -16.08
C SER A 691 22.24 16.36 -17.29
N HIS A 692 21.98 15.07 -17.17
CA HIS A 692 21.43 14.29 -18.26
C HIS A 692 19.91 14.47 -18.41
N LEU A 693 19.17 14.41 -17.33
CA LEU A 693 17.72 14.51 -17.37
C LEU A 693 17.21 15.93 -17.60
N LEU A 694 17.97 16.95 -17.18
CA LEU A 694 17.62 18.37 -17.34
C LEU A 694 18.31 19.06 -18.54
N ARG A 695 18.89 18.31 -19.47
CA ARG A 695 19.62 18.84 -20.65
C ARG A 695 18.79 19.67 -21.61
N SER A 696 17.48 19.59 -21.59
CA SER A 696 16.63 20.35 -22.50
C SER A 696 16.69 21.85 -22.17
N LYS A 697 16.93 22.69 -23.18
CA LYS A 697 16.89 24.16 -23.08
C LYS A 697 15.46 24.70 -22.81
N ALA A 698 14.44 23.87 -22.99
CA ALA A 698 13.06 24.23 -22.63
C ALA A 698 12.86 24.06 -21.11
N PRO A 699 12.15 24.98 -20.44
CA PRO A 699 11.79 24.82 -19.05
C PRO A 699 10.92 23.54 -18.92
N GLN A 700 11.51 22.48 -18.37
CA GLN A 700 10.83 21.23 -18.11
C GLN A 700 10.30 21.24 -16.67
N ASP A 701 9.03 20.91 -16.49
CA ASP A 701 8.50 20.62 -15.17
C ASP A 701 9.05 19.27 -14.71
N ASN A 702 9.91 19.29 -13.70
CA ASN A 702 10.55 18.11 -13.13
C ASN A 702 9.54 17.02 -12.70
N TRP A 703 8.34 17.42 -12.30
CA TRP A 703 7.29 16.50 -11.85
C TRP A 703 6.67 15.72 -13.01
N TYR A 704 6.53 16.35 -14.18
CA TYR A 704 6.12 15.63 -15.40
C TYR A 704 7.20 14.65 -15.86
N LEU A 705 8.47 15.02 -15.73
CA LEU A 705 9.59 14.14 -16.03
C LEU A 705 9.57 12.89 -15.12
N ILE A 706 9.38 13.08 -13.81
CA ILE A 706 9.24 11.97 -12.84
C ILE A 706 8.03 11.09 -13.19
N ALA A 707 6.89 11.70 -13.47
CA ALA A 707 5.69 10.97 -13.87
C ALA A 707 5.96 10.14 -15.14
N HIS A 708 6.63 10.71 -16.13
CA HIS A 708 6.98 10.00 -17.37
C HIS A 708 7.96 8.85 -17.12
N LEU A 709 9.03 9.06 -16.36
CA LEU A 709 9.98 8.00 -15.99
C LEU A 709 9.29 6.83 -15.27
N LEU A 710 8.24 7.10 -14.51
CA LEU A 710 7.41 6.09 -13.86
C LEU A 710 6.32 5.52 -14.79
N GLY A 711 6.07 6.09 -15.96
CA GLY A 711 5.01 5.69 -16.88
C GLY A 711 3.60 6.11 -16.41
N HIS A 712 3.50 7.33 -15.88
CA HIS A 712 2.25 8.02 -15.58
C HIS A 712 2.00 9.14 -16.60
N ILE A 713 0.74 9.50 -16.79
CA ILE A 713 0.36 10.59 -17.70
C ILE A 713 0.54 11.95 -17.01
N GLN A 714 0.26 12.01 -15.71
CA GLN A 714 0.20 13.26 -14.96
C GLN A 714 0.88 13.11 -13.60
N PRO A 715 1.47 14.20 -13.06
CA PRO A 715 2.08 14.20 -11.73
C PRO A 715 1.13 13.86 -10.59
N ASN A 716 -0.17 14.20 -10.69
CA ASN A 716 -1.16 13.97 -9.65
C ASN A 716 -1.23 12.49 -9.21
N GLU A 717 -1.16 11.55 -10.17
CA GLU A 717 -1.10 10.12 -9.84
C GLU A 717 0.19 9.75 -9.11
N THR A 718 1.28 10.42 -9.45
CA THR A 718 2.60 10.20 -8.83
C THR A 718 2.60 10.71 -7.40
N PHE A 719 2.10 11.92 -7.15
CA PHE A 719 1.97 12.47 -5.80
C PHE A 719 1.05 11.63 -4.92
N ARG A 720 -0.16 11.36 -5.41
CA ARG A 720 -1.16 10.60 -4.67
C ARG A 720 -0.68 9.22 -4.22
N SER A 721 0.13 8.56 -5.05
CA SER A 721 0.44 7.14 -4.85
C SER A 721 1.87 6.84 -4.46
N TYR A 722 2.84 7.71 -4.78
CA TYR A 722 4.26 7.36 -4.71
C TYR A 722 5.15 8.38 -4.01
N ILE A 723 4.83 9.68 -4.01
CA ILE A 723 5.68 10.69 -3.38
C ILE A 723 5.24 10.89 -1.93
N HIS A 724 6.07 10.42 -0.98
CA HIS A 724 5.78 10.43 0.45
C HIS A 724 6.63 11.44 1.23
N LEU A 725 7.64 12.04 0.59
CA LEU A 725 8.50 13.06 1.18
C LEU A 725 8.14 14.49 0.72
N SER A 726 7.03 14.67 -0.03
CA SER A 726 6.61 15.98 -0.57
C SER A 726 6.49 17.06 0.49
N TYR A 727 5.89 16.75 1.63
CA TYR A 727 5.72 17.70 2.74
C TYR A 727 7.07 18.09 3.38
N VAL A 728 7.98 17.14 3.52
CA VAL A 728 9.32 17.39 4.08
C VAL A 728 10.13 18.25 3.11
N MET A 729 10.06 17.95 1.80
CA MET A 729 10.70 18.75 0.74
C MET A 729 10.17 20.19 0.74
N ALA A 730 8.85 20.34 0.77
CA ALA A 730 8.20 21.65 0.76
C ALA A 730 8.53 22.46 2.01
N GLY A 731 8.45 21.85 3.18
CA GLY A 731 8.78 22.48 4.44
C GLY A 731 10.27 22.90 4.54
N PHE A 732 11.19 22.05 4.01
CA PHE A 732 12.59 22.45 3.90
C PHE A 732 12.80 23.66 3.00
N GLN A 733 12.10 23.71 1.86
CA GLN A 733 12.18 24.88 0.96
C GLN A 733 11.59 26.14 1.60
N LEU A 734 10.46 26.04 2.31
CA LEU A 734 9.88 27.18 3.05
C LEU A 734 10.84 27.67 4.14
N ARG A 735 11.55 26.78 4.80
CA ARG A 735 12.54 27.13 5.83
C ARG A 735 13.79 27.83 5.28
N GLN A 736 14.00 27.89 3.95
CA GLN A 736 15.03 28.74 3.35
C GLN A 736 14.71 30.24 3.50
N PHE A 737 13.44 30.59 3.76
CA PHE A 737 13.10 31.93 4.18
C PHE A 737 13.54 32.16 5.63
N ASP A 738 14.47 33.07 5.80
CA ASP A 738 15.05 33.41 7.08
C ASP A 738 14.62 34.82 7.50
N LEU A 739 13.62 34.86 8.35
CA LEU A 739 13.04 36.10 8.82
C LEU A 739 13.99 36.84 9.77
N MET A 740 14.16 38.13 9.56
CA MET A 740 14.86 39.02 10.50
C MET A 740 13.89 39.62 11.50
N LEU A 741 14.14 39.48 12.78
CA LEU A 741 13.39 40.08 13.88
C LEU A 741 14.29 40.88 14.79
N SER A 742 13.77 41.96 15.39
CA SER A 742 14.50 42.64 16.46
C SER A 742 14.60 41.74 17.69
N THR A 743 15.71 41.85 18.41
CA THR A 743 15.93 41.12 19.68
C THR A 743 14.79 41.33 20.67
N GLN A 744 14.21 42.54 20.72
CA GLN A 744 13.07 42.86 21.55
C GLN A 744 11.84 42.04 21.21
N ILE A 745 11.51 41.84 19.93
CA ILE A 745 10.40 40.99 19.50
C ILE A 745 10.65 39.55 19.85
N ILE A 746 11.88 39.04 19.59
CA ILE A 746 12.22 37.65 19.91
C ILE A 746 12.06 37.39 21.41
N GLN A 747 12.51 38.32 22.27
CA GLN A 747 12.34 38.22 23.72
C GLN A 747 10.89 38.29 24.16
N LYS A 748 10.04 39.12 23.52
CA LYS A 748 8.62 39.17 23.80
C LYS A 748 7.91 37.87 23.38
N ILE A 749 8.25 37.33 22.19
CA ILE A 749 7.67 36.08 21.70
C ILE A 749 8.16 34.88 22.52
N CYS A 750 9.42 34.80 22.83
CA CYS A 750 10.03 33.67 23.57
C CYS A 750 11.08 34.17 24.58
N PRO A 751 10.66 34.55 25.81
CA PRO A 751 11.55 35.07 26.85
C PRO A 751 12.66 34.10 27.29
N THR A 752 12.45 32.81 27.05
CA THR A 752 13.44 31.76 27.43
C THR A 752 14.66 31.71 26.53
N LEU A 753 14.61 32.31 25.35
CA LEU A 753 15.79 32.41 24.48
C LEU A 753 16.73 33.48 24.99
N ILE A 754 17.90 33.04 25.42
CA ILE A 754 18.94 33.94 25.93
C ILE A 754 19.62 34.62 24.74
N THR A 755 19.47 35.93 24.63
CA THR A 755 20.22 36.72 23.66
C THR A 755 21.44 37.37 24.31
N PRO A 756 22.64 37.11 23.79
CA PRO A 756 23.85 37.77 24.34
C PRO A 756 23.92 39.27 24.02
N LEU A 757 22.97 39.84 23.32
CA LEU A 757 23.05 41.16 22.74
C LEU A 757 22.30 42.22 23.54
N LYS A 758 23.04 43.27 23.95
CA LYS A 758 22.54 44.40 24.77
C LYS A 758 21.80 45.49 24.00
N HIS A 759 21.65 45.42 22.69
CA HIS A 759 21.00 46.47 21.88
C HIS A 759 20.01 45.93 20.86
N ALA A 760 19.04 46.73 20.49
CA ALA A 760 17.98 46.46 19.50
C ALA A 760 18.61 46.24 18.11
N GLN A 761 19.11 45.05 17.84
CA GLN A 761 19.60 44.63 16.52
C GLN A 761 18.61 43.68 15.87
N GLU A 762 18.46 43.84 14.57
CA GLU A 762 17.74 42.84 13.75
C GLU A 762 18.63 41.61 13.55
N ILE A 763 18.11 40.43 13.85
CA ILE A 763 18.81 39.16 13.82
C ILE A 763 18.03 38.16 13.02
N HIS A 764 18.69 37.35 12.22
CA HIS A 764 18.12 36.20 11.54
C HIS A 764 17.66 35.11 12.52
N LEU A 765 16.44 34.61 12.38
CA LEU A 765 15.90 33.55 13.23
C LEU A 765 16.74 32.27 13.14
N SER A 766 17.45 32.03 12.05
CA SER A 766 18.35 30.88 11.88
C SER A 766 19.42 30.79 12.96
N SER A 767 19.85 31.92 13.53
CA SER A 767 20.84 31.94 14.61
C SER A 767 20.32 31.29 15.91
N PHE A 768 19.03 31.14 16.07
CA PHE A 768 18.37 30.49 17.22
C PHE A 768 17.94 29.03 16.97
N ASP A 769 18.16 28.47 15.78
CA ASP A 769 17.74 27.11 15.46
C ASP A 769 18.15 26.09 16.54
N THR A 770 19.39 26.10 16.98
CA THR A 770 19.90 25.19 18.02
C THR A 770 19.21 25.39 19.38
N GLN A 771 19.04 26.66 19.80
CA GLN A 771 18.42 26.96 21.09
C GLN A 771 16.92 26.57 21.09
N MET A 772 16.19 26.86 20.00
CA MET A 772 14.79 26.46 19.84
C MET A 772 14.63 24.93 19.85
N LEU A 773 15.55 24.19 19.23
CA LEU A 773 15.55 22.73 19.26
C LEU A 773 15.82 22.17 20.67
N GLN A 774 16.75 22.77 21.41
CA GLN A 774 17.05 22.37 22.79
C GLN A 774 15.87 22.66 23.73
N ALA A 775 15.26 23.84 23.61
CA ALA A 775 14.14 24.25 24.45
C ALA A 775 12.86 23.42 24.25
N THR A 776 12.69 22.79 23.11
CA THR A 776 11.50 21.96 22.79
C THR A 776 11.70 20.47 23.07
N HIS A 777 12.82 20.03 23.65
CA HIS A 777 13.12 18.63 23.96
C HIS A 777 12.87 17.67 22.77
N VAL A 778 13.40 18.00 21.62
CA VAL A 778 13.20 17.23 20.38
C VAL A 778 13.89 15.87 20.43
N ILE A 779 13.27 14.86 19.88
CA ILE A 779 13.85 13.53 19.69
C ILE A 779 14.71 13.52 18.42
N PRO A 780 16.02 13.22 18.54
CA PRO A 780 16.89 13.19 17.36
C PRO A 780 16.52 12.03 16.42
N LEU A 781 16.40 12.34 15.13
CA LEU A 781 16.37 11.37 14.05
C LEU A 781 17.69 11.52 13.28
N GLY A 782 18.63 10.61 13.51
CA GLY A 782 19.92 10.62 12.83
C GLY A 782 20.10 9.40 11.94
N ILE A 783 20.82 9.59 10.85
CA ILE A 783 21.46 8.49 10.16
C ILE A 783 22.76 8.26 10.93
N ASP A 784 22.83 7.18 11.68
CA ASP A 784 24.08 6.76 12.31
C ASP A 784 25.10 6.46 11.20
N LYS A 785 25.94 7.43 10.88
CA LYS A 785 27.02 7.28 9.89
C LYS A 785 28.06 6.24 10.33
N GLN A 786 28.09 5.89 11.62
CA GLN A 786 29.08 4.96 12.19
C GLN A 786 28.62 3.51 12.32
N SER A 787 27.33 3.22 12.18
CA SER A 787 26.86 1.85 12.18
C SER A 787 26.76 1.28 10.76
N SER A 788 27.91 1.17 10.07
CA SER A 788 28.05 0.01 9.20
C SER A 788 28.03 -1.19 10.15
N MET A 789 26.88 -1.82 10.35
CA MET A 789 26.86 -3.15 10.94
C MET A 789 27.83 -3.98 10.08
N PRO A 790 28.93 -4.47 10.63
CA PRO A 790 29.68 -5.49 9.92
C PRO A 790 28.69 -6.62 9.71
N ILE A 791 28.48 -6.99 8.47
CA ILE A 791 27.78 -8.22 8.16
C ILE A 791 28.57 -9.27 8.91
N ASN A 792 28.02 -9.72 10.05
CA ASN A 792 28.73 -10.70 10.86
C ASN A 792 28.67 -12.01 10.06
N LYS A 793 29.70 -12.20 9.21
CA LYS A 793 29.83 -13.40 8.37
C LYS A 793 29.72 -14.68 9.20
N LYS A 794 30.03 -14.61 10.50
CA LYS A 794 29.89 -15.73 11.45
C LYS A 794 28.43 -16.07 11.77
N GLU A 795 27.51 -15.08 11.83
CA GLU A 795 26.07 -15.37 12.03
C GLU A 795 25.42 -16.01 10.79
N ILE A 796 25.96 -15.71 9.60
CA ILE A 796 25.46 -16.30 8.34
C ILE A 796 26.05 -17.70 8.11
N GLN A 797 27.21 -18.00 8.72
CA GLN A 797 27.91 -19.29 8.57
C GLN A 797 27.59 -20.29 9.69
N GLN A 798 26.76 -19.97 10.68
CA GLN A 798 26.25 -21.01 11.54
C GLN A 798 25.47 -22.00 10.68
N LYS A 799 26.14 -23.11 10.34
CA LYS A 799 25.45 -24.30 9.83
C LYS A 799 24.27 -24.56 10.75
N PRO A 800 23.06 -24.74 10.22
CA PRO A 800 21.99 -25.32 11.03
C PRO A 800 22.55 -26.66 11.51
N THR A 801 22.89 -26.73 12.80
CA THR A 801 23.06 -28.03 13.45
C THR A 801 21.69 -28.66 13.32
N ASP A 802 21.67 -29.89 12.76
CA ASP A 802 20.45 -30.68 12.50
C ASP A 802 19.59 -30.95 13.76
N ASP A 803 19.98 -30.45 14.92
CA ASP A 803 19.40 -30.74 16.23
C ASP A 803 18.37 -29.68 16.72
N CYS A 804 18.09 -28.62 15.99
CA CYS A 804 17.19 -27.55 16.44
C CYS A 804 16.00 -27.32 15.52
N ILE A 805 15.00 -28.17 15.59
CA ILE A 805 13.72 -28.00 14.87
C ILE A 805 13.01 -26.72 15.30
N TYR A 806 13.22 -26.22 16.50
CA TYR A 806 12.76 -24.93 16.97
C TYR A 806 13.48 -23.73 16.33
N GLY A 807 14.76 -23.85 16.02
CA GLY A 807 15.59 -22.77 15.49
C GLY A 807 15.38 -22.47 14.00
N THR A 808 15.31 -23.50 13.18
CA THR A 808 15.28 -23.34 11.72
C THR A 808 13.90 -22.92 11.18
N ALA A 809 12.80 -23.43 11.76
CA ALA A 809 11.46 -23.01 11.35
C ALA A 809 11.07 -21.61 11.84
N ARG A 810 11.79 -21.07 12.81
CA ARG A 810 11.43 -19.82 13.52
C ARG A 810 12.10 -18.56 12.96
N SER A 811 13.34 -18.65 12.57
CA SER A 811 14.06 -17.48 12.01
C SER A 811 13.68 -17.21 10.56
N GLU A 812 13.21 -18.21 9.83
CA GLU A 812 12.96 -18.13 8.38
C GLU A 812 11.49 -17.91 8.01
N TYR A 813 10.52 -18.30 8.86
CA TYR A 813 9.10 -18.27 8.52
C TYR A 813 8.23 -17.51 9.52
N PRO A 814 7.36 -16.58 9.05
CA PRO A 814 6.42 -15.88 9.91
C PRO A 814 5.48 -16.84 10.66
N SER A 815 5.18 -16.55 11.92
CA SER A 815 4.23 -17.32 12.74
C SER A 815 2.87 -17.54 12.07
N ALA A 816 2.39 -16.55 11.33
CA ALA A 816 1.15 -16.64 10.55
C ALA A 816 1.22 -17.70 9.44
N LEU A 817 2.38 -17.91 8.82
CA LEU A 817 2.58 -18.96 7.83
C LEU A 817 2.61 -20.34 8.48
N ILE A 818 3.30 -20.48 9.61
CA ILE A 818 3.33 -21.73 10.40
C ILE A 818 1.91 -22.13 10.80
N ILE A 819 1.11 -21.21 11.33
CA ILE A 819 -0.29 -21.45 11.66
C ILE A 819 -1.10 -21.93 10.46
N LYS A 820 -0.92 -21.30 9.28
CA LYS A 820 -1.61 -21.71 8.06
C LYS A 820 -1.23 -23.12 7.61
N ILE A 821 0.05 -23.44 7.67
CA ILE A 821 0.57 -24.76 7.32
C ILE A 821 0.03 -25.81 8.28
N LEU A 822 0.09 -25.58 9.60
CA LEU A 822 -0.42 -26.51 10.59
C LEU A 822 -1.93 -26.78 10.43
N LYS A 823 -2.72 -25.74 10.18
CA LYS A 823 -4.14 -25.88 9.88
C LYS A 823 -4.41 -26.68 8.60
N ALA A 824 -3.59 -26.48 7.56
CA ALA A 824 -3.71 -27.22 6.31
C ALA A 824 -3.34 -28.69 6.49
N LEU A 825 -2.27 -28.99 7.22
CA LEU A 825 -1.86 -30.37 7.57
C LEU A 825 -2.95 -31.07 8.42
N ASP A 826 -3.53 -30.38 9.39
CA ASP A 826 -4.63 -30.90 10.19
C ASP A 826 -5.90 -31.19 9.36
N GLN A 827 -6.10 -30.46 8.26
CA GLN A 827 -7.15 -30.70 7.25
C GLN A 827 -6.76 -31.73 6.19
N SER A 828 -5.69 -32.50 6.41
CA SER A 828 -5.21 -33.57 5.52
C SER A 828 -4.69 -33.14 4.15
N TYR A 829 -4.19 -31.88 4.04
CA TYR A 829 -3.41 -31.50 2.85
C TYR A 829 -2.06 -32.21 2.87
N THR A 830 -1.58 -32.59 1.68
CA THR A 830 -0.30 -33.35 1.57
C THR A 830 0.91 -32.42 1.78
N PRO A 831 1.99 -32.91 2.44
CA PRO A 831 3.23 -32.17 2.61
C PRO A 831 3.83 -31.66 1.32
N GLU A 832 3.76 -32.45 0.23
CA GLU A 832 4.28 -32.09 -1.09
C GLU A 832 3.59 -30.86 -1.65
N LEU A 833 2.27 -30.82 -1.57
CA LEU A 833 1.47 -29.69 -2.04
C LEU A 833 1.75 -28.42 -1.22
N LEU A 834 1.92 -28.55 0.08
CA LEU A 834 2.23 -27.43 0.98
C LEU A 834 3.67 -26.96 0.81
N SER A 835 4.61 -27.87 0.56
CA SER A 835 6.00 -27.56 0.24
C SER A 835 6.08 -26.73 -1.04
N GLN A 836 5.41 -27.16 -2.11
CA GLN A 836 5.36 -26.41 -3.37
C GLN A 836 4.64 -25.05 -3.24
N LYS A 837 3.58 -25.00 -2.45
CA LYS A 837 2.76 -23.78 -2.30
C LYS A 837 3.43 -22.70 -1.47
N TYR A 838 4.12 -23.11 -0.41
CA TYR A 838 4.69 -22.18 0.58
C TYR A 838 6.22 -22.16 0.58
N ASP A 839 6.86 -22.99 -0.29
CA ASP A 839 8.29 -23.21 -0.34
C ASP A 839 8.86 -23.52 1.05
N PHE A 840 8.22 -24.49 1.72
CA PHE A 840 8.54 -24.90 3.08
C PHE A 840 9.24 -26.28 3.04
N PRO A 841 10.24 -26.56 3.90
CA PRO A 841 10.99 -27.80 3.86
C PRO A 841 10.09 -29.03 4.00
N ILE A 842 10.10 -29.91 3.01
CA ILE A 842 9.23 -31.08 2.93
C ILE A 842 9.43 -32.03 4.11
N LYS A 843 10.68 -32.22 4.54
CA LYS A 843 11.01 -33.06 5.70
C LYS A 843 10.33 -32.60 6.98
N THR A 844 10.31 -31.26 7.21
CA THR A 844 9.64 -30.66 8.36
C THR A 844 8.12 -30.83 8.30
N LEU A 845 7.55 -30.68 7.10
CA LEU A 845 6.11 -30.88 6.89
C LEU A 845 5.70 -32.33 7.10
N MET A 846 6.49 -33.29 6.64
CA MET A 846 6.27 -34.72 6.87
C MET A 846 6.32 -35.05 8.36
N LEU A 847 7.29 -34.50 9.10
CA LEU A 847 7.40 -34.68 10.53
C LEU A 847 6.17 -34.13 11.26
N TRP A 848 5.77 -32.90 10.95
CA TRP A 848 4.57 -32.28 11.54
C TRP A 848 3.30 -33.06 11.21
N GLN A 849 3.18 -33.58 9.99
CA GLN A 849 2.05 -34.44 9.61
C GLN A 849 2.05 -35.75 10.45
N GLN A 850 3.22 -36.39 10.62
CA GLN A 850 3.31 -37.57 11.46
C GLN A 850 2.91 -37.32 12.89
N ASN A 851 3.32 -36.17 13.47
CA ASN A 851 2.95 -35.79 14.82
C ASN A 851 1.43 -35.52 14.94
N ILE A 852 0.83 -34.87 13.95
CA ILE A 852 -0.64 -34.66 13.86
C ILE A 852 -1.36 -36.03 13.82
N LEU A 853 -0.88 -36.95 13.00
CA LEU A 853 -1.46 -38.29 12.88
C LEU A 853 -1.34 -39.09 14.20
N LYS A 854 -0.21 -39.02 14.89
CA LYS A 854 -0.03 -39.62 16.23
C LYS A 854 -1.03 -39.04 17.22
N LEU A 855 -1.21 -37.71 17.27
CA LEU A 855 -2.17 -37.05 18.16
C LEU A 855 -3.62 -37.45 17.82
N LYS A 856 -3.97 -37.65 16.56
CA LYS A 856 -5.28 -38.13 16.12
C LYS A 856 -5.57 -39.59 16.60
N GLN A 857 -4.53 -40.41 16.72
CA GLN A 857 -4.66 -41.79 17.16
C GLN A 857 -4.79 -41.98 18.69
N LEU A 858 -4.46 -40.94 19.47
CA LEU A 858 -4.55 -41.03 20.91
C LEU A 858 -6.02 -41.16 21.39
N LYS A 859 -6.24 -42.15 22.21
CA LYS A 859 -7.57 -42.47 22.76
C LYS A 859 -7.63 -42.24 24.27
N ASN A 860 -8.77 -41.91 24.77
CA ASN A 860 -9.04 -41.83 26.24
C ASN A 860 -9.36 -43.22 26.81
N ARG A 861 -9.52 -43.32 28.13
CA ARG A 861 -9.87 -44.61 28.84
C ARG A 861 -11.15 -45.26 28.31
N LYS A 862 -12.04 -44.53 27.65
CA LYS A 862 -13.28 -45.01 27.04
C LYS A 862 -13.12 -45.32 25.54
N ASN A 863 -11.91 -45.47 25.05
CA ASN A 863 -11.57 -45.78 23.67
C ASN A 863 -12.04 -44.74 22.63
N ARG A 864 -12.37 -43.51 23.06
CA ARG A 864 -12.77 -42.38 22.18
C ARG A 864 -11.56 -41.52 21.83
N PRO A 865 -11.52 -40.93 20.64
CA PRO A 865 -10.45 -39.99 20.28
C PRO A 865 -10.28 -38.89 21.31
N ARG A 866 -9.02 -38.59 21.66
CA ARG A 866 -8.71 -37.68 22.78
C ARG A 866 -8.66 -36.22 22.36
N PHE A 867 -8.17 -35.94 21.15
CA PHE A 867 -7.95 -34.59 20.66
C PHE A 867 -8.80 -34.19 19.45
N ILE A 868 -9.52 -35.14 18.83
CA ILE A 868 -10.37 -34.85 17.67
C ILE A 868 -11.59 -34.04 18.11
N ILE A 869 -11.74 -32.83 17.54
CA ILE A 869 -12.83 -31.90 17.88
C ILE A 869 -14.12 -32.29 17.13
N ASP A 870 -14.02 -32.79 15.91
CA ASP A 870 -15.14 -33.04 15.00
C ASP A 870 -14.97 -34.45 14.40
N ALA A 871 -15.47 -35.45 15.11
CA ALA A 871 -15.29 -36.85 14.72
C ALA A 871 -16.01 -37.21 13.39
N ASP A 872 -17.11 -36.48 13.07
CA ASP A 872 -17.97 -36.84 11.95
C ASP A 872 -17.64 -36.16 10.62
N LYS A 873 -16.91 -35.03 10.61
CA LYS A 873 -16.72 -34.25 9.37
C LYS A 873 -15.26 -33.97 8.96
N SER A 874 -14.37 -33.63 9.86
CA SER A 874 -13.02 -33.15 9.46
C SER A 874 -11.87 -33.75 10.26
N GLN A 875 -12.15 -34.53 11.32
CA GLN A 875 -11.16 -35.12 12.23
C GLN A 875 -10.03 -34.16 12.69
N ARG A 876 -10.37 -32.88 12.86
CA ARG A 876 -9.41 -31.85 13.24
C ARG A 876 -9.08 -31.93 14.73
N ILE A 877 -7.83 -31.60 15.07
CA ILE A 877 -7.36 -31.51 16.45
C ILE A 877 -7.17 -30.04 16.91
N LEU A 878 -6.85 -29.11 15.98
CA LEU A 878 -6.60 -27.72 16.32
C LEU A 878 -7.91 -26.93 16.49
N PRO A 879 -8.17 -26.34 17.69
CA PRO A 879 -9.33 -25.50 17.94
C PRO A 879 -9.37 -24.27 17.01
N HIS A 880 -10.54 -23.69 16.82
CA HIS A 880 -10.70 -22.39 16.19
C HIS A 880 -10.28 -21.27 17.15
N ILE A 881 -9.50 -20.32 16.64
CA ILE A 881 -9.14 -19.08 17.31
C ILE A 881 -10.04 -17.99 16.72
N GLU A 882 -11.04 -17.55 17.46
CA GLU A 882 -12.10 -16.68 16.96
C GLU A 882 -11.99 -15.26 17.55
N THR A 883 -11.69 -15.16 18.81
CA THR A 883 -11.74 -13.87 19.50
C THR A 883 -10.48 -13.02 19.30
N LYS A 884 -10.64 -11.71 19.44
CA LYS A 884 -9.53 -10.76 19.38
C LYS A 884 -8.50 -11.02 20.49
N GLU A 885 -8.98 -11.39 21.68
CA GLU A 885 -8.12 -11.72 22.83
C GLU A 885 -7.30 -12.99 22.59
N GLU A 886 -7.91 -14.04 22.05
CA GLU A 886 -7.18 -15.27 21.69
C GLU A 886 -6.05 -15.00 20.69
N LYS A 887 -6.26 -14.10 19.72
CA LYS A 887 -5.23 -13.71 18.76
C LYS A 887 -4.06 -12.98 19.42
N ILE A 888 -4.35 -12.08 20.37
CA ILE A 888 -3.32 -11.36 21.14
C ILE A 888 -2.51 -12.34 21.99
N VAL A 889 -3.17 -13.28 22.67
CA VAL A 889 -2.50 -14.31 23.45
C VAL A 889 -1.64 -15.22 22.57
N LEU A 890 -2.14 -15.59 21.39
CA LEU A 890 -1.42 -16.42 20.43
C LEU A 890 -0.16 -15.71 19.89
N GLU A 891 -0.24 -14.42 19.60
CA GLU A 891 0.92 -13.62 19.18
C GLU A 891 1.96 -13.52 20.30
N TYR A 892 1.53 -13.27 21.52
CA TYR A 892 2.42 -13.26 22.69
C TYR A 892 3.12 -14.61 22.86
N PHE A 893 2.38 -15.71 22.74
CA PHE A 893 2.91 -17.06 22.78
C PHE A 893 4.01 -17.27 21.73
N PHE A 894 3.78 -16.92 20.46
CA PHE A 894 4.81 -17.08 19.42
C PHE A 894 6.03 -16.19 19.65
N LYS A 895 5.84 -14.97 20.19
CA LYS A 895 6.97 -14.09 20.56
C LYS A 895 7.84 -14.71 21.66
N ARG A 896 7.21 -15.34 22.67
CA ARG A 896 7.92 -16.04 23.74
C ARG A 896 8.54 -17.36 23.26
N LEU A 897 7.82 -18.08 22.45
CA LEU A 897 8.29 -19.32 21.84
C LEU A 897 9.60 -19.11 21.06
N ASN A 898 9.79 -17.99 20.40
CA ASN A 898 11.02 -17.64 19.67
C ASN A 898 12.25 -17.44 20.57
N LYS A 899 12.07 -17.23 21.86
CA LYS A 899 13.15 -17.03 22.83
C LYS A 899 13.56 -18.29 23.59
N LEU A 900 12.84 -19.40 23.39
CA LEU A 900 13.09 -20.63 24.10
C LEU A 900 14.19 -21.47 23.45
N LYS A 901 14.94 -22.19 24.29
CA LYS A 901 15.88 -23.21 23.84
C LYS A 901 15.12 -24.49 23.52
N SER A 902 15.57 -25.25 22.53
CA SER A 902 14.92 -26.48 22.05
C SER A 902 14.86 -27.61 23.09
N ASP A 903 15.75 -27.59 24.09
CA ASP A 903 15.97 -28.66 25.05
C ASP A 903 15.47 -28.28 26.45
N ASP A 904 14.55 -27.33 26.59
CA ASP A 904 14.03 -26.93 27.88
C ASP A 904 13.22 -28.09 28.48
N ALA A 905 13.84 -28.81 29.42
CA ALA A 905 13.24 -29.94 30.13
C ALA A 905 11.90 -29.61 30.80
N ASN A 906 11.70 -28.34 31.19
CA ASN A 906 10.46 -27.92 31.83
C ASN A 906 9.30 -27.88 30.80
N ILE A 907 9.59 -27.49 29.58
CA ILE A 907 8.59 -27.47 28.47
C ILE A 907 8.24 -28.91 28.08
N LEU A 908 9.23 -29.79 27.94
CA LEU A 908 8.99 -31.20 27.60
C LEU A 908 8.17 -31.89 28.71
N ASN A 909 8.44 -31.61 29.96
CA ASN A 909 7.65 -32.11 31.10
C ASN A 909 6.21 -31.57 31.06
N ALA A 910 6.03 -30.26 30.74
CA ALA A 910 4.71 -29.68 30.63
C ALA A 910 3.91 -30.25 29.46
N LEU A 911 4.55 -30.54 28.32
CA LEU A 911 3.91 -31.22 27.19
C LEU A 911 3.47 -32.62 27.50
N HIS A 912 4.30 -33.38 28.20
CA HIS A 912 3.93 -34.73 28.68
C HIS A 912 2.75 -34.71 29.66
N ILE A 913 2.74 -33.76 30.59
CA ILE A 913 1.61 -33.55 31.52
C ILE A 913 0.34 -33.17 30.76
N PHE A 914 0.46 -32.29 29.78
CA PHE A 914 -0.65 -31.90 28.90
C PHE A 914 -1.19 -33.09 28.14
N GLU A 915 -0.33 -33.89 27.55
CA GLU A 915 -0.71 -35.10 26.82
C GLU A 915 -1.44 -36.10 27.73
N MET A 916 -1.05 -36.23 28.99
CA MET A 916 -1.73 -37.11 29.98
C MET A 916 -3.06 -36.56 30.51
N LYS A 917 -3.20 -35.24 30.69
CA LYS A 917 -4.34 -34.64 31.42
C LYS A 917 -5.36 -33.93 30.54
N ALA A 918 -5.00 -33.49 29.34
CA ALA A 918 -5.91 -32.73 28.48
C ALA A 918 -7.12 -33.55 28.03
N ASN A 919 -8.28 -32.87 27.99
CA ASN A 919 -9.54 -33.46 27.52
C ASN A 919 -10.22 -32.47 26.57
N ILE A 920 -10.91 -32.98 25.55
CA ILE A 920 -11.60 -32.22 24.54
C ILE A 920 -12.69 -31.31 25.09
N SER A 921 -13.36 -31.74 26.18
CA SER A 921 -14.48 -31.02 26.78
C SER A 921 -14.08 -29.77 27.56
N HIS A 922 -12.77 -29.53 27.80
CA HIS A 922 -12.30 -28.44 28.65
C HIS A 922 -11.27 -27.57 27.92
N ALA A 923 -11.43 -26.25 28.00
CA ALA A 923 -10.47 -25.26 27.49
C ALA A 923 -9.15 -25.25 28.26
N GLY A 924 -9.19 -25.65 29.58
CA GLY A 924 -8.06 -25.68 30.48
C GLY A 924 -7.69 -27.10 30.93
N LEU A 925 -6.72 -27.24 31.87
CA LEU A 925 -6.30 -28.49 32.46
C LEU A 925 -6.81 -28.65 33.87
N ILE A 926 -7.32 -29.84 34.19
CA ILE A 926 -7.85 -30.20 35.51
C ILE A 926 -6.83 -31.07 36.25
N PHE A 927 -6.58 -30.73 37.52
CA PHE A 927 -5.72 -31.46 38.47
C PHE A 927 -6.51 -31.80 39.75
N ASN A 928 -6.28 -32.96 40.30
CA ASN A 928 -6.82 -33.31 41.59
C ASN A 928 -6.04 -32.58 42.70
N SER A 929 -6.64 -32.41 43.88
CA SER A 929 -5.99 -31.80 45.03
C SER A 929 -4.67 -32.50 45.45
N ALA A 930 -4.49 -33.78 45.11
CA ALA A 930 -3.25 -34.54 45.34
C ALA A 930 -2.16 -34.25 44.29
N ASP A 931 -2.50 -33.70 43.12
CA ASP A 931 -1.58 -33.55 41.98
C ASP A 931 -0.85 -32.19 42.00
N ILE A 932 -0.73 -31.49 43.12
CA ILE A 932 -0.16 -30.12 43.21
C ILE A 932 1.29 -30.09 42.68
N ARG A 933 2.11 -31.12 42.93
CA ARG A 933 3.47 -31.18 42.39
C ARG A 933 3.49 -31.27 40.88
N LEU A 934 2.55 -32.00 40.30
CA LEU A 934 2.40 -32.12 38.84
C LEU A 934 1.91 -30.80 38.23
N ALA A 935 0.99 -30.13 38.91
CA ALA A 935 0.47 -28.83 38.55
C ALA A 935 1.57 -27.74 38.53
N ASN A 936 2.41 -27.70 39.55
CA ASN A 936 3.56 -26.79 39.60
C ASN A 936 4.56 -27.10 38.45
N ARG A 937 4.87 -28.36 38.18
CA ARG A 937 5.74 -28.72 37.03
C ARG A 937 5.15 -28.29 35.71
N PHE A 938 3.86 -28.44 35.52
CA PHE A 938 3.19 -27.96 34.29
C PHE A 938 3.32 -26.44 34.15
N LEU A 939 2.99 -25.69 35.17
CA LEU A 939 3.10 -24.24 35.14
C LEU A 939 4.55 -23.75 34.98
N THR A 940 5.53 -24.37 35.58
CA THR A 940 6.96 -24.04 35.40
C THR A 940 7.35 -24.04 33.94
N GLY A 941 6.81 -24.98 33.14
CA GLY A 941 7.11 -25.06 31.72
C GLY A 941 6.38 -24.04 30.82
N ILE A 942 5.20 -23.59 31.22
CA ILE A 942 4.33 -22.82 30.31
C ILE A 942 3.84 -21.47 30.80
N TYR A 943 3.90 -21.20 32.11
CA TYR A 943 3.32 -19.98 32.69
C TYR A 943 3.86 -18.72 32.00
N SER A 944 5.15 -18.64 31.77
CA SER A 944 5.82 -17.52 31.10
C SER A 944 5.50 -17.38 29.61
N LEU A 945 4.89 -18.39 28.98
CA LEU A 945 4.52 -18.37 27.56
C LEU A 945 3.22 -17.59 27.31
N PHE A 946 2.49 -17.26 28.35
CA PHE A 946 1.21 -16.57 28.29
C PHE A 946 1.23 -15.34 29.18
N PRO A 947 0.49 -14.25 28.84
CA PRO A 947 0.44 -13.07 29.69
C PRO A 947 -0.26 -13.37 31.03
N GLU A 948 0.32 -12.94 32.14
CA GLU A 948 -0.19 -13.20 33.48
C GLU A 948 -1.65 -12.81 33.69
N LYS A 949 -2.07 -11.71 33.10
CA LYS A 949 -3.44 -11.19 33.22
C LYS A 949 -4.55 -12.12 32.76
N TYR A 950 -4.25 -13.10 31.90
CA TYR A 950 -5.26 -14.05 31.40
C TYR A 950 -5.34 -15.33 32.21
N TRP A 951 -4.36 -15.62 33.08
CA TRP A 951 -4.37 -16.81 33.90
C TRP A 951 -5.44 -16.76 35.01
N GLN A 952 -6.28 -17.79 35.05
CA GLN A 952 -7.26 -18.03 36.06
C GLN A 952 -7.14 -19.45 36.64
N ILE A 953 -7.40 -19.58 37.93
CA ILE A 953 -7.61 -20.86 38.60
C ILE A 953 -9.08 -20.99 38.97
N ALA A 954 -9.72 -22.08 38.55
CA ALA A 954 -11.05 -22.45 38.99
C ALA A 954 -10.93 -23.58 40.05
N ILE A 955 -11.52 -23.40 41.19
CA ILE A 955 -11.34 -24.30 42.36
C ILE A 955 -12.67 -24.90 42.73
N SER A 956 -12.67 -26.22 43.11
CA SER A 956 -13.82 -26.88 43.71
C SER A 956 -14.18 -26.28 45.10
N SER A 957 -15.46 -26.21 45.42
CA SER A 957 -15.94 -25.78 46.74
C SER A 957 -15.42 -26.62 47.90
N GLU A 958 -14.90 -27.81 47.63
CA GLU A 958 -14.33 -28.74 48.59
C GLU A 958 -12.88 -28.43 48.97
N ILE A 959 -12.20 -27.53 48.22
CA ILE A 959 -10.79 -27.19 48.40
C ILE A 959 -10.68 -25.78 49.00
N SER A 960 -9.92 -25.64 50.11
CA SER A 960 -9.59 -24.33 50.62
C SER A 960 -8.67 -23.55 49.70
N GLU A 961 -9.12 -22.38 49.24
CA GLU A 961 -8.38 -21.49 48.34
C GLU A 961 -7.01 -21.10 48.94
N GLU A 962 -6.99 -20.67 50.19
CA GLU A 962 -5.77 -20.25 50.91
C GLU A 962 -4.71 -21.35 50.90
N LYS A 963 -5.09 -22.56 51.29
CA LYS A 963 -4.16 -23.73 51.37
C LYS A 963 -3.67 -24.19 50.02
N LEU A 964 -4.48 -24.00 48.95
CA LEU A 964 -4.08 -24.33 47.58
C LEU A 964 -3.11 -23.29 47.04
N MET A 965 -3.38 -22.00 47.26
CA MET A 965 -2.54 -20.90 46.75
C MET A 965 -1.17 -20.87 47.47
N GLU A 966 -1.08 -21.19 48.74
CA GLU A 966 0.21 -21.33 49.44
C GLU A 966 1.09 -22.46 48.87
N ARG A 967 0.48 -23.52 48.32
CA ARG A 967 1.21 -24.68 47.79
C ARG A 967 1.51 -24.55 46.31
N LEU A 968 0.87 -23.59 45.58
CA LEU A 968 1.15 -23.27 44.21
C LEU A 968 2.25 -22.21 44.18
N GLN A 969 3.26 -22.43 43.32
CA GLN A 969 4.44 -21.56 43.16
C GLN A 969 4.18 -20.34 42.24
N PHE A 970 2.93 -20.13 41.82
CA PHE A 970 2.56 -19.15 40.81
C PHE A 970 1.41 -18.25 41.32
N LYS A 971 1.45 -16.97 40.91
CA LYS A 971 0.40 -16.01 41.25
C LYS A 971 -0.69 -16.00 40.19
N PHE A 972 -1.94 -16.09 40.59
CA PHE A 972 -3.11 -15.96 39.74
C PHE A 972 -3.84 -14.66 40.05
N LEU A 973 -4.20 -13.88 39.03
CA LEU A 973 -4.91 -12.62 39.21
C LEU A 973 -6.41 -12.83 39.46
N SER A 974 -6.96 -13.98 39.07
CA SER A 974 -8.35 -14.32 39.28
C SER A 974 -8.51 -15.76 39.76
N CYS A 975 -9.36 -15.94 40.79
CA CYS A 975 -9.83 -17.21 41.29
C CYS A 975 -11.34 -17.28 41.08
N SER A 976 -11.85 -18.44 40.70
CA SER A 976 -13.30 -18.69 40.60
C SER A 976 -13.68 -20.00 41.27
N MET A 977 -14.81 -19.99 41.96
CA MET A 977 -15.39 -21.23 42.52
C MET A 977 -16.21 -21.94 41.44
N ASN A 978 -15.98 -23.24 41.28
CA ASN A 978 -16.71 -24.05 40.28
C ASN A 978 -17.23 -25.34 40.94
N SER A 979 -18.55 -25.39 41.20
CA SER A 979 -19.22 -26.52 41.79
C SER A 979 -19.22 -27.81 40.97
N SER A 980 -18.90 -27.73 39.68
CA SER A 980 -18.78 -28.93 38.84
C SER A 980 -17.45 -29.67 38.98
N LEU A 981 -16.49 -29.10 39.70
CA LEU A 981 -15.19 -29.70 39.97
C LEU A 981 -15.21 -30.44 41.29
N ASN A 982 -15.22 -31.79 41.30
CA ASN A 982 -15.16 -32.60 42.52
C ASN A 982 -13.71 -32.74 42.98
N ASN A 983 -13.37 -32.19 44.15
CA ASN A 983 -12.04 -32.21 44.78
C ASN A 983 -10.87 -31.96 43.80
N SER A 984 -11.09 -31.05 42.83
CA SER A 984 -10.13 -30.74 41.80
C SER A 984 -10.06 -29.23 41.51
N PHE A 985 -8.99 -28.81 40.87
CA PHE A 985 -8.80 -27.42 40.42
C PHE A 985 -8.38 -27.39 38.97
N LYS A 986 -8.64 -26.29 38.27
CA LYS A 986 -8.45 -26.15 36.84
C LYS A 986 -7.68 -24.87 36.52
N PHE A 987 -6.63 -25.01 35.69
CA PHE A 987 -5.95 -23.86 35.09
C PHE A 987 -6.54 -23.56 33.74
N GLU A 988 -6.86 -22.30 33.49
CA GLU A 988 -7.36 -21.83 32.21
C GLU A 988 -6.95 -20.39 31.93
N LEU A 989 -7.00 -20.00 30.65
CA LEU A 989 -6.91 -18.61 30.24
C LEU A 989 -8.32 -18.10 30.03
N VAL A 990 -8.63 -16.92 30.57
CA VAL A 990 -9.97 -16.33 30.52
C VAL A 990 -9.95 -14.96 29.83
N SER A 991 -11.04 -14.64 29.14
CA SER A 991 -11.27 -13.34 28.57
C SER A 991 -11.44 -12.27 29.63
N GLN A 992 -10.73 -11.17 29.51
CA GLN A 992 -10.84 -10.02 30.42
C GLN A 992 -12.17 -9.28 30.26
N ASN A 993 -12.85 -9.43 29.14
CA ASN A 993 -14.10 -8.72 28.85
C ASN A 993 -15.35 -9.43 29.38
N ASN A 994 -15.36 -10.76 29.39
CA ASN A 994 -16.56 -11.53 29.70
C ASN A 994 -16.32 -12.75 30.62
N GLY A 995 -15.09 -12.95 31.11
CA GLY A 995 -14.73 -14.06 31.98
C GLY A 995 -14.84 -15.47 31.38
N LYS A 996 -15.09 -15.61 30.07
CA LYS A 996 -15.19 -16.92 29.42
C LYS A 996 -13.81 -17.52 29.18
N ALA A 997 -13.72 -18.83 29.35
CA ALA A 997 -12.50 -19.59 29.08
C ALA A 997 -12.11 -19.50 27.61
N LEU A 998 -10.82 -19.22 27.33
CA LEU A 998 -10.24 -19.11 26.01
C LEU A 998 -9.69 -20.48 25.56
N THR A 999 -9.92 -20.83 24.30
CA THR A 999 -9.42 -22.07 23.70
C THR A 999 -7.95 -22.02 23.31
N VAL A 1000 -7.35 -20.84 23.35
CA VAL A 1000 -5.97 -20.57 22.91
C VAL A 1000 -4.91 -21.33 23.70
N LEU A 1001 -5.11 -21.62 24.99
CA LEU A 1001 -4.18 -22.45 25.78
C LEU A 1001 -4.03 -23.81 25.14
N ARG A 1002 -5.13 -24.47 24.84
CA ARG A 1002 -5.15 -25.79 24.21
C ARG A 1002 -4.55 -25.72 22.80
N TYR A 1003 -4.88 -24.71 22.04
CA TYR A 1003 -4.32 -24.50 20.71
C TYR A 1003 -2.79 -24.41 20.73
N CYS A 1004 -2.22 -23.60 21.60
CA CYS A 1004 -0.79 -23.40 21.74
C CYS A 1004 -0.07 -24.67 22.21
N MET A 1005 -0.67 -25.41 23.13
CA MET A 1005 -0.09 -26.69 23.60
C MET A 1005 -0.08 -27.76 22.50
N LEU A 1006 -1.12 -27.84 21.68
CA LEU A 1006 -1.15 -28.74 20.52
C LEU A 1006 -0.14 -28.31 19.45
N VAL A 1007 0.01 -27.01 19.21
CA VAL A 1007 1.07 -26.49 18.32
C VAL A 1007 2.44 -26.90 18.85
N LEU A 1008 2.71 -26.76 20.14
CA LEU A 1008 3.98 -27.22 20.71
C LEU A 1008 4.22 -28.73 20.50
N LEU A 1009 3.21 -29.57 20.74
CA LEU A 1009 3.31 -31.02 20.50
C LEU A 1009 3.57 -31.37 19.04
N ILE A 1010 3.03 -30.58 18.09
CA ILE A 1010 3.26 -30.81 16.66
C ILE A 1010 4.68 -30.37 16.25
N LEU A 1011 5.14 -29.26 16.81
CA LEU A 1011 6.46 -28.68 16.48
C LEU A 1011 7.61 -29.43 17.18
N CYS A 1012 7.37 -30.05 18.34
CA CYS A 1012 8.39 -30.80 19.08
C CYS A 1012 8.52 -32.25 18.58
N THR A 1013 9.71 -32.68 18.27
CA THR A 1013 10.03 -34.12 18.14
C THR A 1013 10.14 -34.73 19.52
N PRO A 1014 9.42 -35.77 19.86
CA PRO A 1014 9.78 -36.53 21.04
C PRO A 1014 11.12 -37.21 20.76
N SER A 1015 12.17 -36.82 21.48
CA SER A 1015 13.32 -37.69 21.64
C SER A 1015 12.82 -39.06 22.08
N GLN A 1016 13.27 -40.12 21.45
CA GLN A 1016 12.88 -41.48 21.85
C GLN A 1016 12.98 -41.62 23.38
N PRO A 1017 12.00 -42.27 24.04
CA PRO A 1017 12.11 -42.50 25.47
C PRO A 1017 13.41 -43.27 25.73
N ARG A 1018 14.33 -42.66 26.41
CA ARG A 1018 15.40 -43.39 27.04
C ARG A 1018 14.73 -44.39 28.00
N SER A 1019 14.87 -45.66 27.67
CA SER A 1019 14.42 -46.83 28.42
C SER A 1019 14.71 -46.74 29.91
#